data_6d9d43fcaf44131f2f63598acf0b7ad5
#
_entry.id   6d9d43fcaf44131f2f63598acf0b7ad5
#
_cell.length_a   1.000
_cell.length_b   1.000
_cell.length_c   1.000
_cell.angle_alpha   90.00
_cell.angle_beta   90.00
_cell.angle_gamma   90.00
#
_symmetry.space_group_name_H-M   'P 1'
#
loop_
_entity.id
_entity.type
_entity.pdbx_description
1 polymer ?
#
loop_
_entity_poly.entity_id
_entity_poly.type
_entity_poly.pdbx_seq_one_letter_code
_entity_poly.pdbx_strand_id
1 'polypeptide(L)'
;MDRYKAHDMPLGWLLPNDGYGAGYGQTDTLDGNIANLKSLADYARKNGVEIGLWTQSDLHPKPEISALLQRDIVKEVRDAGVRVLKTDVAWVGAGYSFGLNGITDVAQIMTYYGNNSRPFIISLDGWAGTQRYAGIWSGDQTGGVWEYIRFHIPTYIGSGLSGQPNICSDMDGIFGGKNPLVNVRDFQWKTFTPMELNMDGWGANEKYPHAFGEPYTSINRWYLKLKSELLPYAYSIAEESVSGLPMIRAMFLEYPNPYTLGKATQYQFLYGPYFLVAPVYQETRADKEGNDVRHGIYLPEGQWIDYFTGDLYEGGKIYNDVDAPLWKLPVFVKNGAIIPMANPSNNVSEINPNLRIYELYPHGSTSFTTYDDDGVTEEYRTGRGVRTLVESRVDGKNNVTVTVHPAVGDFAGFQKKKATEFRINVTQKPSGVSAKIGENSINLAEANSLEDFKSRENVYFYDRAPNLNRFATKGSDFEKKVIAGNPQLLVKLAAADITAAPTVLSVEGFRFEPAEKYRLSSGALTAPANAAVTEENAAAYTLKPTWDAVPNADFYEIEFGGMLYTTIKGTEFLFEDLEAETPYSFKVRAANRDGHSAWTAVSAKTKANPLEFAIPGIEGETSVENQGSSLAKLFDFKEKDVWHTKHDAKAVPFDLVMDLKTINWLEKFHYVPREDGGNGTLLKGAVYYSMDRENWTKAGTFQWDKNGDVKIFGFKDAPTARYIKLHVTESAGDYGSGREIYVFKVPGTESYLPGDINNDGKIDRNDLTSYINYTGLRKGDSDFEGYISNGDINKNGLIDAYDISVVATQLEDEADQPQEEADKKDEEEDKAVGDDEKKKAAEEAKKKVRVDGTLLLSADKKRYSRGDAVKVSVKGRNLRLVNALSFALP
;
A
#
# COMPACT_ATOMS: atom_id res chain seq x y z
N MET A 1 -21.59 -6.32 -17.75
CA MET A 1 -20.99 -7.29 -18.69
C MET A 1 -20.98 -6.76 -20.13
N ASP A 2 -22.12 -6.43 -20.72
CA ASP A 2 -22.20 -6.04 -22.14
C ASP A 2 -21.40 -4.78 -22.49
N ARG A 3 -21.34 -3.79 -21.59
CA ARG A 3 -20.46 -2.61 -21.78
C ARG A 3 -18.98 -2.99 -21.85
N TYR A 4 -18.50 -3.86 -20.95
CA TYR A 4 -17.11 -4.34 -21.01
C TYR A 4 -16.81 -5.07 -22.31
N LYS A 5 -17.72 -5.95 -22.75
CA LYS A 5 -17.62 -6.64 -24.02
C LYS A 5 -17.61 -5.68 -25.22
N ALA A 6 -18.51 -4.67 -25.22
CA ALA A 6 -18.58 -3.66 -26.28
C ALA A 6 -17.31 -2.82 -26.39
N HIS A 7 -16.59 -2.61 -25.29
CA HIS A 7 -15.32 -1.90 -25.23
C HIS A 7 -14.09 -2.82 -25.34
N ASP A 8 -14.28 -4.12 -25.58
CA ASP A 8 -13.21 -5.13 -25.59
C ASP A 8 -12.34 -5.07 -24.30
N MET A 9 -13.00 -4.99 -23.14
CA MET A 9 -12.38 -4.89 -21.82
C MET A 9 -12.45 -6.24 -21.10
N PRO A 10 -11.34 -6.70 -20.48
CA PRO A 10 -11.34 -7.87 -19.61
C PRO A 10 -12.31 -7.75 -18.43
N LEU A 11 -13.05 -8.84 -18.18
CA LEU A 11 -13.93 -9.02 -17.03
C LEU A 11 -14.02 -10.52 -16.71
N GLY A 12 -13.50 -10.93 -15.55
CA GLY A 12 -13.51 -12.35 -15.13
C GLY A 12 -14.61 -12.67 -14.12
N TRP A 13 -15.09 -11.70 -13.34
CA TRP A 13 -16.12 -11.88 -12.34
C TRP A 13 -16.92 -10.62 -12.11
N LEU A 14 -18.16 -10.77 -11.61
CA LEU A 14 -19.08 -9.69 -11.29
C LEU A 14 -19.76 -10.00 -9.96
N LEU A 15 -19.84 -9.00 -9.09
CA LEU A 15 -20.43 -9.11 -7.75
C LEU A 15 -21.48 -8.03 -7.57
N PRO A 16 -22.81 -8.34 -7.63
CA PRO A 16 -23.83 -7.46 -7.11
C PRO A 16 -23.62 -7.21 -5.61
N ASN A 17 -23.45 -5.95 -5.22
CA ASN A 17 -23.28 -5.57 -3.82
C ASN A 17 -24.65 -5.49 -3.13
N ASP A 18 -24.69 -5.47 -1.79
CA ASP A 18 -25.88 -5.39 -0.94
C ASP A 18 -26.94 -6.50 -1.20
N GLY A 19 -26.48 -7.69 -1.54
CA GLY A 19 -27.32 -8.88 -1.66
C GLY A 19 -28.25 -8.90 -2.87
N TYR A 20 -29.49 -9.37 -2.70
CA TYR A 20 -30.42 -9.60 -3.80
C TYR A 20 -31.00 -8.31 -4.45
N GLY A 21 -30.74 -7.13 -3.89
CA GLY A 21 -31.26 -5.86 -4.37
C GLY A 21 -30.62 -5.26 -5.61
N ALA A 22 -29.44 -5.74 -5.97
CA ALA A 22 -28.57 -5.06 -6.92
C ALA A 22 -28.85 -5.38 -8.40
N GLY A 23 -30.09 -5.26 -8.85
CA GLY A 23 -30.40 -5.16 -10.28
C GLY A 23 -30.57 -6.47 -11.04
N TYR A 24 -30.51 -7.65 -10.42
CA TYR A 24 -30.86 -8.92 -11.08
C TYR A 24 -32.28 -9.40 -10.83
N GLY A 25 -33.09 -8.57 -10.16
CA GLY A 25 -34.51 -8.78 -9.88
C GLY A 25 -34.81 -9.46 -8.56
N GLN A 26 -35.42 -8.70 -7.65
CA GLN A 26 -35.97 -9.23 -6.40
C GLN A 26 -37.41 -9.70 -6.59
N THR A 27 -37.79 -10.71 -5.84
CA THR A 27 -39.16 -11.25 -5.77
C THR A 27 -39.61 -11.32 -4.31
N ASP A 28 -40.90 -11.64 -4.09
CA ASP A 28 -41.46 -11.78 -2.76
C ASP A 28 -41.05 -13.10 -2.05
N THR A 29 -40.27 -13.94 -2.72
CA THR A 29 -39.86 -15.25 -2.17
C THR A 29 -38.38 -15.48 -2.32
N LEU A 30 -37.79 -16.19 -1.34
CA LEU A 30 -36.38 -16.59 -1.39
C LEU A 30 -36.10 -17.49 -2.61
N ASP A 31 -36.99 -18.44 -2.92
CA ASP A 31 -36.81 -19.35 -4.07
C ASP A 31 -36.87 -18.59 -5.40
N GLY A 32 -37.72 -17.56 -5.49
CA GLY A 32 -37.72 -16.65 -6.65
C GLY A 32 -36.43 -15.86 -6.81
N ASN A 33 -35.87 -15.37 -5.73
CA ASN A 33 -34.59 -14.66 -5.71
C ASN A 33 -33.43 -15.57 -6.15
N ILE A 34 -33.40 -16.82 -5.66
CA ILE A 34 -32.42 -17.84 -6.07
C ILE A 34 -32.56 -18.19 -7.56
N ALA A 35 -33.79 -18.30 -8.08
CA ALA A 35 -34.03 -18.58 -9.50
C ALA A 35 -33.52 -17.43 -10.40
N ASN A 36 -33.75 -16.18 -10.01
CA ASN A 36 -33.24 -15.01 -10.73
C ASN A 36 -31.71 -14.92 -10.68
N LEU A 37 -31.12 -15.18 -9.52
CA LEU A 37 -29.67 -15.24 -9.34
C LEU A 37 -29.04 -16.33 -10.23
N LYS A 38 -29.68 -17.51 -10.30
CA LYS A 38 -29.27 -18.58 -11.20
C LYS A 38 -29.28 -18.13 -12.65
N SER A 39 -30.35 -17.48 -13.10
CA SER A 39 -30.47 -16.97 -14.47
C SER A 39 -29.34 -15.98 -14.80
N LEU A 40 -29.00 -15.08 -13.87
CA LEU A 40 -27.87 -14.15 -14.00
C LEU A 40 -26.53 -14.90 -14.06
N ALA A 41 -26.31 -15.86 -13.16
CA ALA A 41 -25.08 -16.66 -13.11
C ALA A 41 -24.88 -17.50 -14.37
N ASP A 42 -25.94 -18.13 -14.89
CA ASP A 42 -25.90 -18.91 -16.13
C ASP A 42 -25.59 -18.02 -17.36
N TYR A 43 -26.17 -16.82 -17.41
CA TYR A 43 -25.86 -15.84 -18.44
C TYR A 43 -24.40 -15.35 -18.34
N ALA A 44 -23.92 -15.03 -17.17
CA ALA A 44 -22.55 -14.57 -16.94
C ALA A 44 -21.53 -15.64 -17.32
N ARG A 45 -21.72 -16.88 -16.87
CA ARG A 45 -20.83 -18.02 -17.15
C ARG A 45 -20.78 -18.34 -18.64
N LYS A 46 -21.89 -18.19 -19.35
CA LYS A 46 -21.92 -18.30 -20.83
C LYS A 46 -21.01 -17.27 -21.51
N ASN A 47 -20.75 -16.14 -20.87
CA ASN A 47 -19.85 -15.10 -21.33
C ASN A 47 -18.46 -15.15 -20.66
N GLY A 48 -18.11 -16.25 -19.95
CA GLY A 48 -16.81 -16.44 -19.30
C GLY A 48 -16.64 -15.64 -18.00
N VAL A 49 -17.75 -15.17 -17.38
CA VAL A 49 -17.75 -14.35 -16.17
C VAL A 49 -18.39 -15.13 -15.03
N GLU A 50 -17.74 -15.18 -13.87
CA GLU A 50 -18.29 -15.77 -12.66
C GLU A 50 -19.10 -14.74 -11.86
N ILE A 51 -20.17 -15.22 -11.18
CA ILE A 51 -21.00 -14.38 -10.33
C ILE A 51 -20.65 -14.59 -8.88
N GLY A 52 -20.54 -13.47 -8.18
CA GLY A 52 -20.41 -13.40 -6.74
C GLY A 52 -21.56 -12.65 -6.07
N LEU A 53 -21.53 -12.61 -4.76
CA LEU A 53 -22.42 -11.81 -3.94
C LEU A 53 -21.68 -11.20 -2.76
N TRP A 54 -22.13 -10.00 -2.38
CA TRP A 54 -21.85 -9.43 -1.07
C TRP A 54 -22.55 -10.28 0.01
N THR A 55 -21.86 -10.57 1.11
CA THR A 55 -22.43 -11.36 2.21
C THR A 55 -22.26 -10.65 3.54
N GLN A 56 -23.31 -10.71 4.36
CA GLN A 56 -23.28 -10.40 5.77
C GLN A 56 -23.27 -11.69 6.61
N SER A 57 -23.17 -11.56 7.93
CA SER A 57 -23.06 -12.70 8.85
C SER A 57 -24.26 -13.65 8.88
N ASP A 58 -25.43 -13.20 8.47
CA ASP A 58 -26.64 -14.02 8.40
C ASP A 58 -26.70 -14.78 7.07
N LEU A 59 -26.14 -15.98 7.06
CA LEU A 59 -25.97 -16.81 5.87
C LEU A 59 -27.10 -17.81 5.61
N HIS A 60 -27.96 -18.05 6.61
CA HIS A 60 -29.01 -19.05 6.55
C HIS A 60 -30.39 -18.43 6.72
N PRO A 61 -31.45 -18.98 6.08
CA PRO A 61 -32.78 -18.44 6.16
C PRO A 61 -33.31 -18.37 7.61
N LYS A 62 -33.92 -17.25 7.96
CA LYS A 62 -34.60 -17.03 9.23
C LYS A 62 -36.09 -16.82 8.99
N PRO A 63 -37.01 -17.63 9.58
CA PRO A 63 -38.43 -17.54 9.30
C PRO A 63 -39.06 -16.18 9.62
N GLU A 64 -38.49 -15.44 10.57
CA GLU A 64 -38.97 -14.13 11.05
C GLU A 64 -38.55 -12.96 10.14
N ILE A 65 -37.62 -13.16 9.22
CA ILE A 65 -37.14 -12.10 8.33
C ILE A 65 -37.87 -12.18 6.99
N SER A 66 -38.19 -11.01 6.40
CA SER A 66 -38.83 -10.95 5.07
C SER A 66 -37.97 -11.63 4.00
N ALA A 67 -38.57 -12.24 2.99
CA ALA A 67 -37.91 -12.94 1.90
C ALA A 67 -36.86 -12.06 1.16
N LEU A 68 -37.09 -10.74 1.13
CA LEU A 68 -36.16 -9.76 0.52
C LEU A 68 -34.80 -9.68 1.25
N LEU A 69 -34.80 -9.92 2.56
CA LEU A 69 -33.62 -9.81 3.41
C LEU A 69 -33.01 -11.17 3.78
N GLN A 70 -33.70 -12.26 3.46
CA GLN A 70 -33.19 -13.61 3.74
C GLN A 70 -32.07 -13.98 2.79
N ARG A 71 -31.07 -14.70 3.33
CA ARG A 71 -29.98 -15.31 2.59
C ARG A 71 -30.05 -16.84 2.76
N ASP A 72 -29.64 -17.55 1.74
CA ASP A 72 -29.41 -18.99 1.78
C ASP A 72 -28.15 -19.31 0.98
N ILE A 73 -27.00 -19.21 1.63
CA ILE A 73 -25.71 -19.39 1.00
C ILE A 73 -25.54 -20.78 0.38
N VAL A 74 -26.21 -21.81 0.95
CA VAL A 74 -26.17 -23.17 0.39
C VAL A 74 -26.88 -23.20 -0.97
N LYS A 75 -28.06 -22.60 -1.08
CA LYS A 75 -28.76 -22.49 -2.37
C LYS A 75 -28.05 -21.56 -3.35
N GLU A 76 -27.48 -20.47 -2.87
CA GLU A 76 -26.71 -19.53 -3.69
C GLU A 76 -25.52 -20.25 -4.36
N VAL A 77 -24.78 -21.06 -3.63
CA VAL A 77 -23.63 -21.82 -4.15
C VAL A 77 -24.07 -23.04 -4.97
N ARG A 78 -24.95 -23.89 -4.41
CA ARG A 78 -25.34 -25.17 -5.03
C ARG A 78 -26.28 -24.97 -6.22
N ASP A 79 -27.33 -24.16 -6.03
CA ASP A 79 -28.44 -24.09 -7.00
C ASP A 79 -28.26 -22.93 -7.98
N ALA A 80 -27.81 -21.75 -7.52
CA ALA A 80 -27.54 -20.61 -8.38
C ALA A 80 -26.10 -20.59 -8.94
N GLY A 81 -25.16 -21.29 -8.31
CA GLY A 81 -23.79 -21.42 -8.82
C GLY A 81 -22.90 -20.24 -8.53
N VAL A 82 -23.11 -19.53 -7.41
CA VAL A 82 -22.21 -18.46 -6.94
C VAL A 82 -20.81 -19.04 -6.67
N ARG A 83 -19.78 -18.32 -7.11
CA ARG A 83 -18.36 -18.72 -6.99
C ARG A 83 -17.46 -17.67 -6.33
N VAL A 84 -17.94 -16.44 -6.17
CA VAL A 84 -17.23 -15.33 -5.55
C VAL A 84 -18.05 -14.79 -4.38
N LEU A 85 -17.41 -14.51 -3.26
CA LEU A 85 -18.06 -13.90 -2.11
C LEU A 85 -17.21 -12.74 -1.57
N LYS A 86 -17.88 -11.65 -1.22
CA LYS A 86 -17.32 -10.51 -0.50
C LYS A 86 -17.87 -10.52 0.93
N THR A 87 -16.99 -10.63 1.92
CA THR A 87 -17.34 -10.45 3.34
C THR A 87 -16.99 -9.03 3.76
N ASP A 88 -17.96 -8.30 4.30
CA ASP A 88 -17.91 -6.87 4.58
C ASP A 88 -18.05 -6.56 6.08
N VAL A 89 -18.42 -5.34 6.44
CA VAL A 89 -18.49 -4.80 7.82
C VAL A 89 -19.22 -5.70 8.82
N ALA A 90 -20.22 -6.46 8.38
CA ALA A 90 -20.95 -7.40 9.24
C ALA A 90 -20.09 -8.58 9.76
N TRP A 91 -18.91 -8.77 9.18
CA TRP A 91 -17.92 -9.78 9.58
C TRP A 91 -16.80 -9.19 10.45
N VAL A 92 -16.71 -7.86 10.52
CA VAL A 92 -15.83 -7.12 11.42
C VAL A 92 -16.61 -6.88 12.72
N GLY A 93 -16.33 -7.60 13.74
CA GLY A 93 -17.14 -7.45 14.95
C GLY A 93 -16.46 -8.04 16.18
N ALA A 94 -17.19 -8.77 16.97
CA ALA A 94 -16.86 -9.26 18.31
C ALA A 94 -15.50 -10.02 18.50
N GLY A 95 -14.48 -9.55 17.80
CA GLY A 95 -13.12 -10.06 17.88
C GLY A 95 -12.79 -11.05 16.76
N TYR A 96 -11.53 -11.38 16.69
CA TYR A 96 -10.92 -12.10 15.58
C TYR A 96 -11.55 -13.53 15.36
N SER A 97 -12.02 -14.18 16.42
CA SER A 97 -12.67 -15.49 16.31
C SER A 97 -13.97 -15.43 15.51
N PHE A 98 -14.71 -14.33 15.58
CA PHE A 98 -15.96 -14.15 14.85
C PHE A 98 -15.72 -14.06 13.34
N GLY A 99 -14.86 -13.14 12.90
CA GLY A 99 -14.55 -12.96 11.48
C GLY A 99 -13.92 -14.23 10.86
N LEU A 100 -12.89 -14.78 11.50
CA LEU A 100 -12.20 -15.96 10.97
C LEU A 100 -13.12 -17.19 10.90
N ASN A 101 -13.97 -17.44 11.89
CA ASN A 101 -14.91 -18.55 11.86
C ASN A 101 -15.93 -18.38 10.72
N GLY A 102 -16.48 -17.17 10.55
CA GLY A 102 -17.42 -16.90 9.48
C GLY A 102 -16.82 -17.13 8.09
N ILE A 103 -15.60 -16.65 7.85
CA ILE A 103 -14.88 -16.87 6.59
C ILE A 103 -14.61 -18.36 6.36
N THR A 104 -14.25 -19.10 7.40
CA THR A 104 -14.03 -20.56 7.33
C THR A 104 -15.30 -21.29 6.95
N ASP A 105 -16.44 -20.94 7.55
CA ASP A 105 -17.74 -21.54 7.23
C ASP A 105 -18.14 -21.28 5.78
N VAL A 106 -17.97 -20.04 5.31
CA VAL A 106 -18.22 -19.66 3.91
C VAL A 106 -17.34 -20.47 2.95
N ALA A 107 -16.04 -20.58 3.25
CA ALA A 107 -15.11 -21.35 2.42
C ALA A 107 -15.48 -22.83 2.33
N GLN A 108 -15.87 -23.43 3.46
CA GLN A 108 -16.31 -24.84 3.51
C GLN A 108 -17.62 -25.06 2.73
N ILE A 109 -18.60 -24.13 2.87
CA ILE A 109 -19.85 -24.17 2.11
C ILE A 109 -19.58 -24.11 0.61
N MET A 110 -18.70 -23.20 0.17
CA MET A 110 -18.35 -23.06 -1.24
C MET A 110 -17.73 -24.35 -1.81
N THR A 111 -16.84 -24.97 -1.08
CA THR A 111 -16.22 -26.22 -1.52
C THR A 111 -17.21 -27.39 -1.49
N TYR A 112 -17.92 -27.59 -0.39
CA TYR A 112 -18.80 -28.73 -0.18
C TYR A 112 -20.01 -28.73 -1.13
N TYR A 113 -20.72 -27.61 -1.23
CA TYR A 113 -21.92 -27.47 -2.06
C TYR A 113 -21.62 -27.00 -3.48
N GLY A 114 -20.42 -26.48 -3.74
CA GLY A 114 -19.97 -25.98 -5.04
C GLY A 114 -19.27 -27.03 -5.92
N ASN A 115 -19.42 -28.32 -5.65
CA ASN A 115 -18.80 -29.42 -6.38
C ASN A 115 -17.25 -29.36 -6.32
N ASN A 116 -16.71 -29.32 -5.10
CA ASN A 116 -15.28 -29.20 -4.84
C ASN A 116 -14.64 -27.91 -5.40
N SER A 117 -15.44 -26.86 -5.60
CA SER A 117 -14.90 -25.62 -6.15
C SER A 117 -13.98 -24.93 -5.15
N ARG A 118 -12.92 -24.34 -5.69
CA ARG A 118 -11.98 -23.50 -4.94
C ARG A 118 -12.70 -22.24 -4.45
N PRO A 119 -12.66 -21.89 -3.15
CA PRO A 119 -13.25 -20.65 -2.65
C PRO A 119 -12.57 -19.43 -3.26
N PHE A 120 -13.35 -18.47 -3.76
CA PHE A 120 -12.86 -17.13 -4.07
C PHE A 120 -13.62 -16.13 -3.18
N ILE A 121 -12.98 -15.74 -2.10
CA ILE A 121 -13.53 -14.86 -1.09
C ILE A 121 -12.61 -13.64 -0.97
N ILE A 122 -13.19 -12.44 -1.00
CA ILE A 122 -12.52 -11.19 -0.61
C ILE A 122 -13.09 -10.73 0.72
N SER A 123 -12.22 -10.43 1.68
CA SER A 123 -12.61 -10.12 3.05
C SER A 123 -12.00 -8.83 3.54
N LEU A 124 -12.79 -8.04 4.27
CA LEU A 124 -12.30 -6.90 5.03
C LEU A 124 -11.45 -7.35 6.24
N ASP A 125 -11.70 -8.55 6.74
CA ASP A 125 -11.04 -9.14 7.89
C ASP A 125 -9.72 -9.83 7.50
N GLY A 126 -8.58 -9.24 7.92
CA GLY A 126 -7.22 -9.71 7.61
C GLY A 126 -6.51 -10.38 8.79
N TRP A 127 -7.21 -11.12 9.65
CA TRP A 127 -6.62 -11.83 10.79
C TRP A 127 -5.61 -12.89 10.37
N ALA A 128 -4.65 -13.19 11.25
CA ALA A 128 -3.73 -14.31 11.05
C ALA A 128 -4.50 -15.63 10.89
N GLY A 129 -4.36 -16.29 9.74
CA GLY A 129 -5.12 -17.46 9.34
C GLY A 129 -6.14 -17.22 8.23
N THR A 130 -6.58 -15.98 8.00
CA THR A 130 -7.52 -15.63 6.92
C THR A 130 -6.98 -16.01 5.54
N GLN A 131 -5.66 -15.87 5.31
CA GLN A 131 -5.00 -16.24 4.05
C GLN A 131 -5.25 -17.70 3.59
N ARG A 132 -5.68 -18.57 4.48
CA ARG A 132 -6.03 -19.96 4.15
C ARG A 132 -7.35 -20.07 3.41
N TYR A 133 -8.21 -19.06 3.48
CA TYR A 133 -9.61 -19.10 3.04
C TYR A 133 -9.98 -17.95 2.11
N ALA A 134 -9.37 -16.78 2.28
CA ALA A 134 -9.75 -15.55 1.60
C ALA A 134 -8.55 -14.70 1.21
N GLY A 135 -8.73 -13.87 0.20
CA GLY A 135 -7.91 -12.69 -0.05
C GLY A 135 -8.43 -11.49 0.75
N ILE A 136 -7.60 -10.46 0.86
CA ILE A 136 -7.92 -9.24 1.62
C ILE A 136 -8.41 -8.16 0.67
N TRP A 137 -9.48 -7.49 1.05
CA TRP A 137 -9.95 -6.25 0.47
C TRP A 137 -9.69 -5.11 1.47
N SER A 138 -9.11 -4.01 1.01
CA SER A 138 -8.64 -2.93 1.90
C SER A 138 -9.77 -2.04 2.47
N GLY A 139 -11.02 -2.29 2.12
CA GLY A 139 -12.18 -1.50 2.57
C GLY A 139 -12.48 -0.29 1.69
N ASP A 140 -13.45 0.51 2.12
CA ASP A 140 -13.92 1.71 1.43
C ASP A 140 -12.95 2.89 1.61
N GLN A 141 -12.37 3.40 0.55
CA GLN A 141 -11.50 4.57 0.58
C GLN A 141 -11.94 5.63 -0.42
N THR A 142 -11.63 6.89 -0.09
CA THR A 142 -11.79 8.00 -1.03
C THR A 142 -10.76 7.89 -2.15
N GLY A 143 -11.22 7.88 -3.39
CA GLY A 143 -10.38 7.87 -4.59
C GLY A 143 -10.35 9.22 -5.30
N GLY A 144 -9.80 9.24 -6.51
CA GLY A 144 -9.60 10.44 -7.32
C GLY A 144 -8.50 11.36 -6.80
N VAL A 145 -7.68 10.89 -5.87
CA VAL A 145 -6.57 11.63 -5.22
C VAL A 145 -5.30 10.77 -5.18
N TRP A 146 -4.14 11.43 -5.24
CA TRP A 146 -2.84 10.76 -5.24
C TRP A 146 -2.53 10.04 -3.92
N GLU A 147 -3.07 10.53 -2.80
CA GLU A 147 -2.96 9.91 -1.49
C GLU A 147 -3.48 8.47 -1.48
N TYR A 148 -4.50 8.18 -2.30
CA TYR A 148 -5.04 6.84 -2.46
C TYR A 148 -3.96 5.86 -2.98
N ILE A 149 -3.24 6.23 -4.04
CA ILE A 149 -2.15 5.40 -4.59
C ILE A 149 -1.00 5.28 -3.59
N ARG A 150 -0.59 6.39 -2.96
CA ARG A 150 0.47 6.40 -1.94
C ARG A 150 0.16 5.51 -0.75
N PHE A 151 -1.09 5.47 -0.31
CA PHE A 151 -1.52 4.60 0.77
C PHE A 151 -1.45 3.11 0.37
N HIS A 152 -1.90 2.77 -0.85
CA HIS A 152 -2.07 1.36 -1.23
C HIS A 152 -0.76 0.64 -1.59
N ILE A 153 0.22 1.31 -2.18
CA ILE A 153 1.49 0.63 -2.54
C ILE A 153 2.15 0.01 -1.30
N PRO A 154 2.46 0.76 -0.21
CA PRO A 154 3.02 0.17 0.99
C PRO A 154 2.05 -0.77 1.72
N THR A 155 0.74 -0.56 1.61
CA THR A 155 -0.27 -1.47 2.18
C THR A 155 -0.19 -2.86 1.54
N TYR A 156 -0.06 -2.95 0.21
CA TYR A 156 0.08 -4.23 -0.49
C TYR A 156 1.40 -4.93 -0.15
N ILE A 157 2.49 -4.17 -0.05
CA ILE A 157 3.79 -4.70 0.41
C ILE A 157 3.67 -5.23 1.84
N GLY A 158 3.06 -4.47 2.75
CA GLY A 158 2.84 -4.83 4.15
C GLY A 158 1.93 -6.05 4.33
N SER A 159 0.89 -6.17 3.49
CA SER A 159 0.01 -7.34 3.46
C SER A 159 0.79 -8.61 3.12
N GLY A 160 1.63 -8.58 2.09
CA GLY A 160 2.52 -9.69 1.74
C GLY A 160 3.47 -10.08 2.88
N LEU A 161 4.10 -9.09 3.53
CA LEU A 161 4.97 -9.31 4.69
C LEU A 161 4.24 -9.89 5.91
N SER A 162 2.94 -9.63 6.02
CA SER A 162 2.07 -10.19 7.07
C SER A 162 1.53 -11.60 6.74
N GLY A 163 1.98 -12.21 5.64
CA GLY A 163 1.51 -13.52 5.19
C GLY A 163 0.13 -13.49 4.51
N GLN A 164 -0.32 -12.32 4.05
CA GLN A 164 -1.58 -12.10 3.33
C GLN A 164 -1.27 -11.72 1.87
N PRO A 165 -0.81 -12.68 1.02
CA PRO A 165 -0.28 -12.35 -0.31
C PRO A 165 -1.37 -11.92 -1.31
N ASN A 166 -2.62 -12.34 -1.09
CA ASN A 166 -3.75 -12.03 -1.97
C ASN A 166 -4.50 -10.81 -1.42
N ILE A 167 -4.18 -9.64 -1.96
CA ILE A 167 -4.81 -8.37 -1.58
C ILE A 167 -5.37 -7.66 -2.80
N CYS A 168 -6.49 -6.99 -2.63
CA CYS A 168 -7.06 -6.03 -3.57
C CYS A 168 -7.55 -4.76 -2.85
N SER A 169 -7.81 -3.73 -3.63
CA SER A 169 -8.50 -2.51 -3.24
C SER A 169 -9.39 -2.04 -4.38
N ASP A 170 -10.39 -1.23 -4.09
CA ASP A 170 -11.25 -0.66 -5.11
C ASP A 170 -10.41 0.15 -6.10
N MET A 171 -10.63 -0.08 -7.40
CA MET A 171 -9.94 0.68 -8.43
C MET A 171 -10.29 2.16 -8.31
N ASP A 172 -9.28 3.03 -8.13
CA ASP A 172 -9.45 4.46 -7.92
C ASP A 172 -10.34 4.79 -6.69
N GLY A 173 -10.36 3.91 -5.65
CA GLY A 173 -11.21 4.03 -4.47
C GLY A 173 -12.70 3.85 -4.74
N ILE A 174 -13.49 3.50 -3.72
CA ILE A 174 -14.94 3.31 -3.90
C ILE A 174 -15.66 4.62 -4.28
N PHE A 175 -15.17 5.77 -3.77
CA PHE A 175 -15.68 7.11 -4.07
C PHE A 175 -14.80 7.89 -5.07
N GLY A 176 -14.14 7.19 -5.99
CA GLY A 176 -13.27 7.74 -7.02
C GLY A 176 -14.01 8.36 -8.20
N GLY A 177 -13.39 8.29 -9.38
CA GLY A 177 -14.01 8.76 -10.63
C GLY A 177 -13.94 10.27 -10.87
N LYS A 178 -13.13 11.00 -10.07
CA LYS A 178 -13.02 12.46 -10.14
C LYS A 178 -11.81 12.95 -10.93
N ASN A 179 -10.78 12.13 -11.05
CA ASN A 179 -9.52 12.46 -11.70
C ASN A 179 -9.07 11.34 -12.65
N PRO A 180 -9.19 11.52 -13.97
CA PRO A 180 -8.83 10.50 -14.94
C PRO A 180 -7.34 10.13 -14.91
N LEU A 181 -6.44 11.04 -14.48
CA LEU A 181 -5.02 10.72 -14.36
C LEU A 181 -4.77 9.73 -13.22
N VAL A 182 -5.37 9.96 -12.04
CA VAL A 182 -5.28 9.03 -10.91
C VAL A 182 -5.89 7.68 -11.28
N ASN A 183 -7.04 7.67 -11.96
CA ASN A 183 -7.69 6.44 -12.43
C ASN A 183 -6.75 5.61 -13.32
N VAL A 184 -6.17 6.21 -14.37
CA VAL A 184 -5.23 5.52 -15.28
C VAL A 184 -3.99 5.01 -14.52
N ARG A 185 -3.40 5.85 -13.66
CA ARG A 185 -2.21 5.44 -12.90
C ARG A 185 -2.50 4.29 -11.95
N ASP A 186 -3.71 4.24 -11.38
CA ASP A 186 -4.13 3.14 -10.52
C ASP A 186 -4.33 1.84 -11.31
N PHE A 187 -4.96 1.87 -12.48
CA PHE A 187 -5.03 0.71 -13.39
C PHE A 187 -3.65 0.19 -13.79
N GLN A 188 -2.71 1.09 -14.06
CA GLN A 188 -1.37 0.73 -14.49
C GLN A 188 -0.63 -0.15 -13.45
N TRP A 189 -0.51 0.32 -12.20
CA TRP A 189 0.28 -0.46 -11.24
C TRP A 189 -0.45 -1.71 -10.73
N LYS A 190 -1.78 -1.67 -10.67
CA LYS A 190 -2.60 -2.83 -10.27
C LYS A 190 -2.58 -3.96 -11.27
N THR A 191 -2.16 -3.73 -12.51
CA THR A 191 -1.84 -4.79 -13.48
C THR A 191 -0.84 -5.80 -12.90
N PHE A 192 0.11 -5.33 -12.09
CA PHE A 192 1.14 -6.16 -11.43
C PHE A 192 0.77 -6.45 -9.97
N THR A 193 -0.46 -6.87 -9.73
CA THR A 193 -0.99 -7.24 -8.42
C THR A 193 -1.82 -8.53 -8.52
N PRO A 194 -2.11 -9.24 -7.41
CA PRO A 194 -2.87 -10.48 -7.44
C PRO A 194 -4.27 -10.31 -8.02
N MET A 195 -5.00 -9.26 -7.63
CA MET A 195 -6.40 -9.05 -7.97
C MET A 195 -6.67 -7.61 -8.36
N GLU A 196 -7.62 -7.40 -9.28
CA GLU A 196 -8.21 -6.11 -9.59
C GLU A 196 -9.71 -6.13 -9.29
N LEU A 197 -10.15 -5.14 -8.53
CA LEU A 197 -11.53 -4.94 -8.16
C LEU A 197 -11.97 -3.53 -8.54
N ASN A 198 -12.97 -3.39 -9.40
CA ASN A 198 -13.58 -2.08 -9.69
C ASN A 198 -14.97 -2.03 -9.07
N MET A 199 -15.10 -1.29 -7.99
CA MET A 199 -16.34 -1.11 -7.25
C MET A 199 -16.70 0.37 -7.17
N ASP A 200 -17.97 0.70 -7.32
CA ASP A 200 -18.51 2.05 -7.26
C ASP A 200 -19.46 2.19 -6.05
N GLY A 201 -19.26 3.24 -5.26
CA GLY A 201 -20.09 3.58 -4.11
C GLY A 201 -21.43 4.17 -4.56
N TRP A 202 -22.50 3.39 -4.40
CA TRP A 202 -23.90 3.77 -4.67
C TRP A 202 -24.20 4.30 -6.08
N GLY A 203 -23.41 3.93 -7.08
CA GLY A 203 -23.65 4.29 -8.48
C GLY A 203 -23.43 5.77 -8.81
N ALA A 204 -22.76 6.52 -7.94
CA ALA A 204 -22.62 7.96 -8.09
C ALA A 204 -21.38 8.39 -8.91
N ASN A 205 -20.40 7.53 -9.08
CA ASN A 205 -19.09 7.87 -9.64
C ASN A 205 -18.64 6.82 -10.66
N GLU A 206 -19.05 7.01 -11.92
CA GLU A 206 -18.58 6.11 -13.00
C GLU A 206 -17.05 6.21 -13.13
N LYS A 207 -16.33 5.12 -12.81
CA LYS A 207 -14.87 5.00 -12.91
C LYS A 207 -14.44 3.68 -13.56
N TYR A 208 -15.33 3.09 -14.34
CA TYR A 208 -15.03 1.94 -15.19
C TYR A 208 -13.87 2.25 -16.14
N PRO A 209 -13.12 1.27 -16.61
CA PRO A 209 -11.94 1.51 -17.45
C PRO A 209 -12.25 2.27 -18.75
N HIS A 210 -13.52 2.35 -19.15
CA HIS A 210 -14.01 3.07 -20.35
C HIS A 210 -14.77 4.38 -20.02
N ALA A 211 -14.80 4.83 -18.77
CA ALA A 211 -15.66 5.94 -18.35
C ALA A 211 -15.16 7.32 -18.80
N PHE A 212 -13.84 7.49 -18.93
CA PHE A 212 -13.24 8.82 -19.17
C PHE A 212 -12.95 9.14 -20.64
N GLY A 213 -13.33 8.27 -21.58
CA GLY A 213 -13.04 8.49 -23.01
C GLY A 213 -11.57 8.30 -23.38
N GLU A 214 -11.16 8.83 -24.53
CA GLU A 214 -9.80 8.71 -25.03
C GLU A 214 -8.88 9.84 -24.52
N PRO A 215 -7.59 9.57 -24.23
CA PRO A 215 -6.86 8.32 -24.45
C PRO A 215 -6.99 7.29 -23.30
N TYR A 216 -7.71 7.63 -22.21
CA TYR A 216 -7.78 6.85 -20.96
C TYR A 216 -8.35 5.45 -21.21
N THR A 217 -9.42 5.34 -21.99
CA THR A 217 -10.05 4.06 -22.38
C THR A 217 -9.03 3.12 -23.04
N SER A 218 -8.29 3.62 -24.02
CA SER A 218 -7.28 2.83 -24.74
C SER A 218 -6.13 2.38 -23.84
N ILE A 219 -5.66 3.26 -22.95
CA ILE A 219 -4.58 2.95 -22.00
C ILE A 219 -5.05 1.90 -20.99
N ASN A 220 -6.22 2.08 -20.37
CA ASN A 220 -6.77 1.12 -19.41
C ASN A 220 -6.99 -0.25 -20.06
N ARG A 221 -7.53 -0.30 -21.28
CA ARG A 221 -7.67 -1.56 -22.05
C ARG A 221 -6.32 -2.25 -22.24
N TRP A 222 -5.31 -1.52 -22.63
CA TRP A 222 -3.98 -2.08 -22.82
C TRP A 222 -3.46 -2.76 -21.54
N TYR A 223 -3.54 -2.08 -20.39
CA TYR A 223 -3.06 -2.63 -19.11
C TYR A 223 -3.89 -3.83 -18.63
N LEU A 224 -5.20 -3.80 -18.80
CA LEU A 224 -6.07 -4.96 -18.52
C LEU A 224 -5.74 -6.18 -19.44
N LYS A 225 -5.48 -5.94 -20.74
CA LYS A 225 -5.03 -7.01 -21.66
C LYS A 225 -3.66 -7.54 -21.25
N LEU A 226 -2.73 -6.66 -20.86
CA LEU A 226 -1.42 -7.07 -20.36
C LEU A 226 -1.54 -7.96 -19.12
N LYS A 227 -2.44 -7.62 -18.17
CA LYS A 227 -2.73 -8.48 -17.03
C LYS A 227 -3.21 -9.87 -17.46
N SER A 228 -4.09 -9.95 -18.46
CA SER A 228 -4.56 -11.24 -18.97
C SER A 228 -3.44 -12.04 -19.66
N GLU A 229 -2.54 -11.37 -20.38
CA GLU A 229 -1.37 -12.02 -20.99
C GLU A 229 -0.38 -12.53 -19.93
N LEU A 230 -0.21 -11.83 -18.79
CA LEU A 230 0.68 -12.21 -17.68
C LEU A 230 0.09 -13.29 -16.75
N LEU A 231 -1.13 -13.77 -16.98
CA LEU A 231 -1.79 -14.72 -16.07
C LEU A 231 -0.97 -15.98 -15.77
N PRO A 232 -0.30 -16.66 -16.72
CA PRO A 232 0.54 -17.82 -16.42
C PRO A 232 1.72 -17.51 -15.52
N TYR A 233 2.33 -16.33 -15.65
CA TYR A 233 3.37 -15.86 -14.76
C TYR A 233 2.80 -15.59 -13.37
N ALA A 234 1.72 -14.82 -13.29
CA ALA A 234 1.03 -14.49 -12.04
C ALA A 234 0.62 -15.75 -11.28
N TYR A 235 0.10 -16.75 -12.00
CA TYR A 235 -0.34 -18.02 -11.39
C TYR A 235 0.82 -18.83 -10.83
N SER A 236 1.96 -18.85 -11.54
CA SER A 236 3.18 -19.54 -11.08
C SER A 236 3.76 -18.90 -9.81
N ILE A 237 3.80 -17.56 -9.72
CA ILE A 237 4.26 -16.88 -8.50
C ILE A 237 3.23 -16.89 -7.36
N ALA A 238 1.94 -17.08 -7.68
CA ALA A 238 0.91 -17.31 -6.67
C ALA A 238 1.10 -18.69 -6.00
N GLU A 239 1.47 -19.71 -6.76
CA GLU A 239 1.81 -21.03 -6.21
C GLU A 239 3.05 -20.97 -5.30
N GLU A 240 4.07 -20.19 -5.69
CA GLU A 240 5.25 -19.94 -4.86
C GLU A 240 4.88 -19.31 -3.51
N SER A 241 3.83 -18.47 -3.46
CA SER A 241 3.38 -17.83 -2.21
C SER A 241 2.86 -18.82 -1.15
N VAL A 242 2.47 -20.03 -1.54
CA VAL A 242 2.14 -21.11 -0.62
C VAL A 242 3.32 -21.48 0.28
N SER A 243 4.54 -21.30 -0.24
CA SER A 243 5.79 -21.51 0.52
C SER A 243 6.23 -20.28 1.33
N GLY A 244 5.43 -19.19 1.32
CA GLY A 244 5.62 -18.00 2.13
C GLY A 244 6.21 -16.79 1.39
N LEU A 245 6.63 -16.92 0.14
CA LEU A 245 7.17 -15.79 -0.62
C LEU A 245 6.04 -15.08 -1.40
N PRO A 246 5.65 -13.83 -1.05
CA PRO A 246 4.50 -13.17 -1.64
C PRO A 246 4.69 -12.83 -3.13
N MET A 247 3.59 -12.64 -3.86
CA MET A 247 3.63 -12.18 -5.24
C MET A 247 4.17 -10.75 -5.34
N ILE A 248 3.72 -9.84 -4.45
CA ILE A 248 4.24 -8.49 -4.26
C ILE A 248 5.28 -8.54 -3.17
N ARG A 249 6.55 -8.28 -3.52
CA ARG A 249 7.69 -8.42 -2.62
C ARG A 249 8.27 -7.06 -2.26
N ALA A 250 8.47 -6.82 -0.97
CA ALA A 250 9.35 -5.73 -0.52
C ALA A 250 10.74 -5.92 -1.12
N MET A 251 11.39 -4.83 -1.51
CA MET A 251 12.72 -4.89 -2.14
C MET A 251 13.73 -5.67 -1.30
N PHE A 252 13.68 -5.53 0.04
CA PHE A 252 14.62 -6.20 0.94
C PHE A 252 14.48 -7.73 1.02
N LEU A 253 13.35 -8.31 0.60
CA LEU A 253 13.18 -9.77 0.59
C LEU A 253 14.14 -10.45 -0.37
N GLU A 254 14.44 -9.82 -1.50
CA GLU A 254 15.33 -10.33 -2.53
C GLU A 254 16.72 -9.63 -2.52
N TYR A 255 16.74 -8.36 -2.10
CA TYR A 255 17.93 -7.50 -2.16
C TYR A 255 18.12 -6.74 -0.83
N PRO A 256 18.43 -7.46 0.30
CA PRO A 256 18.57 -6.83 1.60
C PRO A 256 19.83 -5.95 1.68
N ASN A 257 19.62 -4.67 1.97
CA ASN A 257 20.69 -3.70 2.26
C ASN A 257 20.11 -2.52 3.06
N PRO A 258 20.93 -1.62 3.64
CA PRO A 258 20.42 -0.52 4.45
C PRO A 258 19.40 0.39 3.74
N TYR A 259 19.54 0.59 2.43
CA TYR A 259 18.63 1.41 1.64
C TYR A 259 17.25 0.75 1.47
N THR A 260 17.22 -0.56 1.19
CA THR A 260 15.97 -1.31 0.98
C THR A 260 15.24 -1.63 2.27
N LEU A 261 15.92 -1.67 3.42
CA LEU A 261 15.31 -1.86 4.74
C LEU A 261 14.61 -0.59 5.28
N GLY A 262 14.90 0.58 4.69
CA GLY A 262 14.29 1.85 5.04
C GLY A 262 13.03 2.18 4.24
N LYS A 263 12.51 3.41 4.44
CA LYS A 263 11.34 3.95 3.73
C LYS A 263 11.60 4.23 2.24
N ALA A 264 12.87 4.32 1.81
CA ALA A 264 13.26 4.79 0.49
C ALA A 264 12.64 3.98 -0.67
N THR A 265 12.36 2.69 -0.46
CA THR A 265 11.76 1.82 -1.48
C THR A 265 10.28 1.49 -1.24
N GLN A 266 9.58 2.20 -0.34
CA GLN A 266 8.17 1.93 0.01
C GLN A 266 7.18 2.11 -1.16
N TYR A 267 7.56 2.84 -2.20
CA TYR A 267 6.73 3.10 -3.38
C TYR A 267 7.22 2.35 -4.63
N GLN A 268 7.94 1.25 -4.43
CA GLN A 268 8.29 0.30 -5.48
C GLN A 268 8.31 -1.11 -4.91
N PHE A 269 8.12 -2.11 -5.74
CA PHE A 269 8.06 -3.50 -5.31
C PHE A 269 8.51 -4.45 -6.42
N LEU A 270 8.84 -5.68 -6.04
CA LEU A 270 9.01 -6.75 -7.00
C LEU A 270 7.70 -7.51 -7.16
N TYR A 271 7.31 -7.80 -8.41
CA TYR A 271 6.22 -8.71 -8.74
C TYR A 271 6.81 -10.03 -9.23
N GLY A 272 6.88 -11.00 -8.31
CA GLY A 272 7.68 -12.21 -8.49
C GLY A 272 9.17 -11.91 -8.64
N PRO A 273 9.97 -12.84 -9.18
CA PRO A 273 11.43 -12.70 -9.29
C PRO A 273 11.90 -11.76 -10.40
N TYR A 274 11.03 -11.39 -11.37
CA TYR A 274 11.49 -10.78 -12.61
C TYR A 274 11.04 -9.35 -12.85
N PHE A 275 9.93 -8.89 -12.28
CA PHE A 275 9.47 -7.52 -12.50
C PHE A 275 9.76 -6.64 -11.30
N LEU A 276 10.34 -5.48 -11.53
CA LEU A 276 10.39 -4.35 -10.60
C LEU A 276 9.41 -3.30 -11.07
N VAL A 277 8.44 -2.99 -10.25
CA VAL A 277 7.36 -2.04 -10.54
C VAL A 277 7.56 -0.79 -9.71
N ALA A 278 7.64 0.37 -10.36
CA ALA A 278 7.80 1.68 -9.74
C ALA A 278 6.63 2.61 -10.10
N PRO A 279 5.48 2.50 -9.40
CA PRO A 279 4.29 3.28 -9.71
C PRO A 279 4.53 4.79 -9.70
N VAL A 280 3.81 5.52 -10.56
CA VAL A 280 3.64 6.96 -10.44
C VAL A 280 2.57 7.19 -9.37
N TYR A 281 2.95 7.77 -8.25
CA TYR A 281 2.10 7.91 -7.06
C TYR A 281 1.85 9.37 -6.65
N GLN A 282 2.39 10.29 -7.42
CA GLN A 282 2.21 11.74 -7.23
C GLN A 282 2.55 12.45 -8.53
N GLU A 283 2.08 13.67 -8.70
CA GLU A 283 2.56 14.57 -9.75
C GLU A 283 3.92 15.13 -9.36
N THR A 284 4.89 15.03 -10.26
CA THR A 284 6.24 15.59 -10.09
C THR A 284 6.47 16.74 -11.06
N ARG A 285 6.27 16.48 -12.35
CA ARG A 285 6.36 17.45 -13.44
C ARG A 285 5.31 17.17 -14.50
N ALA A 286 4.09 16.79 -14.05
CA ALA A 286 3.01 16.44 -14.95
C ALA A 286 2.60 17.65 -15.82
N ASP A 287 2.49 17.40 -17.11
CA ASP A 287 1.84 18.33 -18.04
C ASP A 287 0.31 18.12 -18.05
N LYS A 288 -0.41 18.94 -18.79
CA LYS A 288 -1.87 18.84 -18.90
C LYS A 288 -2.37 17.51 -19.54
N GLU A 289 -1.50 16.80 -20.25
CA GLU A 289 -1.74 15.49 -20.84
C GLU A 289 -1.44 14.35 -19.85
N GLY A 290 -0.90 14.65 -18.67
CA GLY A 290 -0.54 13.68 -17.62
C GLY A 290 0.79 12.97 -17.85
N ASN A 291 1.63 13.46 -18.79
CA ASN A 291 3.02 13.00 -18.89
C ASN A 291 3.82 13.54 -17.72
N ASP A 292 4.57 12.66 -17.06
CA ASP A 292 5.29 12.98 -15.83
C ASP A 292 6.69 12.32 -15.80
N VAL A 293 7.38 12.45 -14.70
CA VAL A 293 8.64 11.76 -14.38
C VAL A 293 8.51 11.02 -13.05
N ARG A 294 9.26 9.93 -12.91
CA ARG A 294 9.36 9.18 -11.67
C ARG A 294 10.76 9.30 -11.09
N HIS A 295 10.86 9.75 -9.84
CA HIS A 295 12.12 9.85 -9.10
C HIS A 295 12.34 8.69 -8.15
N GLY A 296 13.58 8.49 -7.72
CA GLY A 296 13.92 7.58 -6.64
C GLY A 296 13.66 6.11 -6.93
N ILE A 297 13.89 5.65 -8.17
CA ILE A 297 13.77 4.24 -8.52
C ILE A 297 15.09 3.54 -8.23
N TYR A 298 15.14 2.73 -7.18
CA TYR A 298 16.28 1.88 -6.88
C TYR A 298 16.23 0.60 -7.73
N LEU A 299 17.19 0.45 -8.63
CA LEU A 299 17.42 -0.82 -9.34
C LEU A 299 18.54 -1.58 -8.62
N PRO A 300 18.27 -2.79 -8.07
CA PRO A 300 19.29 -3.62 -7.43
C PRO A 300 20.43 -4.04 -8.38
N GLU A 301 21.55 -4.49 -7.82
CA GLU A 301 22.69 -4.96 -8.63
C GLU A 301 22.25 -5.96 -9.72
N GLY A 302 22.95 -5.88 -10.87
CA GLY A 302 22.64 -6.61 -12.09
C GLY A 302 22.10 -5.68 -13.18
N GLN A 303 21.49 -6.26 -14.19
CA GLN A 303 20.98 -5.53 -15.35
C GLN A 303 19.45 -5.60 -15.38
N TRP A 304 18.82 -4.47 -15.67
CA TRP A 304 17.37 -4.30 -15.75
C TRP A 304 16.99 -3.70 -17.09
N ILE A 305 15.89 -4.13 -17.66
CA ILE A 305 15.39 -3.69 -18.97
C ILE A 305 14.05 -3.03 -18.77
N ASP A 306 13.87 -1.79 -19.26
CA ASP A 306 12.55 -1.16 -19.32
C ASP A 306 11.61 -2.04 -20.16
N TYR A 307 10.55 -2.54 -19.56
CA TYR A 307 9.64 -3.52 -20.18
C TYR A 307 9.01 -3.03 -21.49
N PHE A 308 8.77 -1.73 -21.58
CA PHE A 308 8.10 -1.13 -22.75
C PHE A 308 9.08 -0.63 -23.81
N THR A 309 10.19 0.01 -23.41
CA THR A 309 11.12 0.62 -24.37
C THR A 309 12.31 -0.28 -24.74
N GLY A 310 12.62 -1.27 -23.92
CA GLY A 310 13.80 -2.11 -24.08
C GLY A 310 15.12 -1.44 -23.67
N ASP A 311 15.09 -0.24 -23.08
CA ASP A 311 16.29 0.42 -22.59
C ASP A 311 16.92 -0.39 -21.44
N LEU A 312 18.25 -0.56 -21.50
CA LEU A 312 19.00 -1.33 -20.53
C LEU A 312 19.57 -0.41 -19.43
N TYR A 313 19.32 -0.78 -18.20
CA TYR A 313 19.76 -0.06 -16.98
C TYR A 313 20.75 -0.92 -16.17
N GLU A 314 21.82 -0.30 -15.73
CA GLU A 314 22.76 -0.93 -14.79
C GLU A 314 22.26 -0.73 -13.36
N GLY A 315 22.15 -1.83 -12.61
CA GLY A 315 21.70 -1.80 -11.23
C GLY A 315 22.73 -1.30 -10.21
N GLY A 316 22.38 -1.36 -8.93
CA GLY A 316 23.16 -0.76 -7.84
C GLY A 316 23.03 0.76 -7.77
N LYS A 317 22.00 1.34 -8.38
CA LYS A 317 21.82 2.80 -8.52
C LYS A 317 20.37 3.22 -8.28
N ILE A 318 20.18 4.51 -7.98
CA ILE A 318 18.89 5.16 -7.83
C ILE A 318 18.66 6.08 -9.03
N TYR A 319 17.68 5.72 -9.83
CA TYR A 319 17.34 6.45 -11.06
C TYR A 319 16.31 7.54 -10.78
N ASN A 320 16.55 8.74 -11.32
CA ASN A 320 15.69 9.90 -11.19
C ASN A 320 15.31 10.41 -12.58
N ASP A 321 14.34 11.32 -12.64
CA ASP A 321 13.85 11.89 -13.90
C ASP A 321 13.52 10.84 -14.98
N VAL A 322 13.06 9.66 -14.56
CA VAL A 322 12.64 8.61 -15.49
C VAL A 322 11.33 8.99 -16.12
N ASP A 323 11.34 9.14 -17.44
CA ASP A 323 10.17 9.58 -18.20
C ASP A 323 9.01 8.58 -18.05
N ALA A 324 7.87 9.08 -17.60
CA ALA A 324 6.63 8.36 -17.41
C ALA A 324 5.46 9.05 -18.14
N PRO A 325 5.46 9.05 -19.49
CA PRO A 325 4.30 9.54 -20.23
C PRO A 325 3.04 8.81 -19.77
N LEU A 326 1.86 9.41 -19.92
CA LEU A 326 0.63 8.89 -19.34
C LEU A 326 0.38 7.41 -19.64
N TRP A 327 0.75 6.94 -20.81
CA TRP A 327 0.60 5.53 -21.22
C TRP A 327 1.59 4.58 -20.55
N LYS A 328 2.69 5.07 -19.96
CA LYS A 328 3.81 4.24 -19.48
C LYS A 328 3.86 4.21 -17.95
N LEU A 329 3.79 3.03 -17.40
CA LEU A 329 4.21 2.71 -16.04
C LEU A 329 5.71 2.38 -16.05
N PRO A 330 6.57 2.98 -15.23
CA PRO A 330 7.95 2.50 -15.06
C PRO A 330 7.96 1.08 -14.48
N VAL A 331 8.25 0.11 -15.36
CA VAL A 331 8.40 -1.32 -15.05
C VAL A 331 9.69 -1.82 -15.66
N PHE A 332 10.48 -2.50 -14.86
CA PHE A 332 11.77 -3.04 -15.27
C PHE A 332 11.76 -4.55 -15.13
N VAL A 333 12.27 -5.22 -16.15
CA VAL A 333 12.44 -6.68 -16.18
C VAL A 333 13.90 -6.99 -15.91
N LYS A 334 14.14 -7.94 -15.02
CA LYS A 334 15.50 -8.44 -14.75
C LYS A 334 16.06 -9.09 -16.01
N ASN A 335 17.26 -8.68 -16.43
CA ASN A 335 17.92 -9.33 -17.56
C ASN A 335 18.19 -10.81 -17.22
N GLY A 336 17.78 -11.71 -18.10
CA GLY A 336 17.72 -13.15 -17.87
C GLY A 336 16.30 -13.69 -17.61
N ALA A 337 15.26 -12.84 -17.56
CA ALA A 337 13.90 -13.26 -17.26
C ALA A 337 13.31 -14.24 -18.29
N ILE A 338 12.52 -15.16 -17.78
CA ILE A 338 11.68 -16.11 -18.54
C ILE A 338 10.25 -15.92 -18.05
N ILE A 339 9.41 -15.31 -18.88
CA ILE A 339 8.05 -14.93 -18.51
C ILE A 339 7.05 -15.79 -19.29
N PRO A 340 6.36 -16.74 -18.65
CA PRO A 340 5.26 -17.46 -19.29
C PRO A 340 4.09 -16.51 -19.49
N MET A 341 3.49 -16.58 -20.69
CA MET A 341 2.42 -15.68 -21.13
C MET A 341 1.22 -16.48 -21.68
N ALA A 342 0.06 -15.83 -21.74
CA ALA A 342 -1.10 -16.31 -22.48
C ALA A 342 -1.38 -15.41 -23.70
N ASN A 343 -2.30 -15.83 -24.57
CA ASN A 343 -2.87 -14.91 -25.57
C ASN A 343 -3.70 -13.83 -24.85
N PRO A 344 -3.77 -12.59 -25.40
CA PRO A 344 -4.65 -11.57 -24.85
C PRO A 344 -6.11 -12.03 -24.85
N SER A 345 -6.81 -11.85 -23.75
CA SER A 345 -8.16 -12.35 -23.54
C SER A 345 -9.00 -11.37 -22.71
N ASN A 346 -10.33 -11.52 -22.74
CA ASN A 346 -11.25 -10.79 -21.88
C ASN A 346 -11.64 -11.56 -20.62
N ASN A 347 -11.41 -12.87 -20.64
CA ASN A 347 -11.60 -13.75 -19.49
C ASN A 347 -10.89 -15.08 -19.72
N VAL A 348 -10.85 -15.94 -18.70
CA VAL A 348 -10.12 -17.21 -18.72
C VAL A 348 -10.64 -18.17 -19.82
N SER A 349 -11.93 -18.09 -20.19
CA SER A 349 -12.49 -18.98 -21.24
C SER A 349 -11.97 -18.67 -22.66
N GLU A 350 -11.38 -17.50 -22.88
CA GLU A 350 -10.77 -17.09 -24.14
C GLU A 350 -9.27 -17.44 -24.24
N ILE A 351 -8.68 -17.94 -23.15
CA ILE A 351 -7.28 -18.40 -23.14
C ILE A 351 -7.20 -19.70 -23.96
N ASN A 352 -6.26 -19.74 -24.89
CA ASN A 352 -6.04 -20.92 -25.71
C ASN A 352 -5.30 -22.02 -24.93
N PRO A 353 -5.96 -23.10 -24.51
CA PRO A 353 -5.33 -24.16 -23.71
C PRO A 353 -4.30 -24.98 -24.48
N ASN A 354 -4.30 -24.88 -25.82
CA ASN A 354 -3.40 -25.61 -26.73
C ASN A 354 -2.16 -24.78 -27.11
N LEU A 355 -1.92 -23.64 -26.47
CA LEU A 355 -0.80 -22.76 -26.73
C LEU A 355 -0.08 -22.44 -25.41
N ARG A 356 1.25 -22.50 -25.44
CA ARG A 356 2.12 -21.96 -24.39
C ARG A 356 3.05 -20.92 -24.98
N ILE A 357 3.22 -19.81 -24.32
CA ILE A 357 4.02 -18.68 -24.78
C ILE A 357 5.07 -18.36 -23.72
N TYR A 358 6.30 -18.11 -24.15
CA TYR A 358 7.41 -17.66 -23.28
C TYR A 358 8.01 -16.39 -23.86
N GLU A 359 7.97 -15.31 -23.07
CA GLU A 359 8.74 -14.11 -23.36
C GLU A 359 10.08 -14.19 -22.65
N LEU A 360 11.19 -13.95 -23.37
CA LEU A 360 12.54 -14.18 -22.90
C LEU A 360 13.43 -12.93 -23.04
N TYR A 361 14.26 -12.73 -22.04
CA TYR A 361 15.33 -11.73 -21.98
C TYR A 361 16.65 -12.47 -21.76
N PRO A 362 17.26 -13.10 -22.78
CA PRO A 362 18.39 -14.01 -22.58
C PRO A 362 19.62 -13.31 -22.01
N HIS A 363 20.12 -13.81 -20.86
CA HIS A 363 21.36 -13.34 -20.23
C HIS A 363 21.95 -14.44 -19.35
N GLY A 364 23.23 -14.78 -19.53
CA GLY A 364 23.88 -15.80 -18.73
C GLY A 364 23.18 -17.16 -18.81
N SER A 365 22.93 -17.77 -17.66
CA SER A 365 22.19 -19.05 -17.52
C SER A 365 21.11 -18.88 -16.46
N THR A 366 19.85 -18.98 -16.87
CA THR A 366 18.69 -18.75 -16.02
C THR A 366 17.63 -19.83 -16.21
N SER A 367 16.73 -19.97 -15.22
CA SER A 367 15.62 -20.94 -15.28
C SER A 367 14.38 -20.40 -14.58
N PHE A 368 13.21 -20.89 -15.01
CA PHE A 368 11.94 -20.65 -14.35
C PHE A 368 11.06 -21.90 -14.44
N THR A 369 10.38 -22.24 -13.36
CA THR A 369 9.41 -23.34 -13.34
C THR A 369 8.00 -22.78 -13.37
N THR A 370 7.25 -23.08 -14.41
CA THR A 370 5.83 -22.71 -14.51
C THR A 370 4.97 -23.71 -13.73
N TYR A 371 3.87 -23.23 -13.19
CA TYR A 371 2.83 -24.04 -12.55
C TYR A 371 1.48 -23.82 -13.22
N ASP A 372 0.71 -24.90 -13.37
CA ASP A 372 -0.65 -24.90 -13.90
C ASP A 372 -1.49 -25.99 -13.21
N ASP A 373 -2.78 -25.75 -13.03
CA ASP A 373 -3.78 -26.72 -12.54
C ASP A 373 -5.14 -26.42 -13.20
N ASP A 374 -6.22 -27.01 -12.72
CA ASP A 374 -7.56 -26.80 -13.32
C ASP A 374 -8.14 -25.40 -13.05
N GLY A 375 -7.55 -24.61 -12.14
CA GLY A 375 -7.99 -23.26 -11.79
C GLY A 375 -9.36 -23.17 -11.09
N VAL A 376 -10.06 -24.29 -10.89
CA VAL A 376 -11.46 -24.34 -10.47
C VAL A 376 -11.65 -25.10 -9.17
N THR A 377 -11.01 -26.28 -9.03
CA THR A 377 -11.24 -27.19 -7.89
C THR A 377 -10.11 -27.13 -6.85
N GLU A 378 -10.31 -27.77 -5.71
CA GLU A 378 -9.28 -27.95 -4.69
C GLU A 378 -8.37 -29.18 -4.93
N GLU A 379 -8.42 -29.81 -6.11
CA GLU A 379 -7.61 -30.98 -6.48
C GLU A 379 -6.09 -30.70 -6.38
N TYR A 380 -5.66 -29.43 -6.53
CA TYR A 380 -4.26 -29.03 -6.33
C TYR A 380 -3.72 -29.45 -4.95
N ARG A 381 -4.56 -29.51 -3.92
CA ARG A 381 -4.18 -29.93 -2.55
C ARG A 381 -3.77 -31.41 -2.50
N THR A 382 -4.18 -32.20 -3.49
CA THR A 382 -3.81 -33.62 -3.63
C THR A 382 -2.65 -33.83 -4.60
N GLY A 383 -1.99 -32.74 -5.01
CA GLY A 383 -0.87 -32.76 -5.96
C GLY A 383 -1.29 -32.78 -7.43
N ARG A 384 -2.57 -32.51 -7.74
CA ARG A 384 -3.06 -32.37 -9.11
C ARG A 384 -2.64 -31.01 -9.67
N GLY A 385 -1.57 -31.02 -10.42
CA GLY A 385 -1.03 -29.84 -11.09
C GLY A 385 0.12 -30.25 -12.01
N VAL A 386 0.55 -29.32 -12.83
CA VAL A 386 1.60 -29.55 -13.84
C VAL A 386 2.70 -28.51 -13.64
N ARG A 387 3.95 -28.94 -13.65
CA ARG A 387 5.13 -28.08 -13.63
C ARG A 387 5.95 -28.29 -14.90
N THR A 388 6.47 -27.17 -15.43
CA THR A 388 7.35 -27.18 -16.58
C THR A 388 8.58 -26.33 -16.31
N LEU A 389 9.77 -26.93 -16.30
CA LEU A 389 11.03 -26.21 -16.20
C LEU A 389 11.40 -25.62 -17.56
N VAL A 390 11.76 -24.34 -17.58
CA VAL A 390 12.28 -23.64 -18.76
C VAL A 390 13.65 -23.08 -18.40
N GLU A 391 14.63 -23.35 -19.24
CA GLU A 391 16.02 -22.87 -19.07
C GLU A 391 16.41 -22.01 -20.27
N SER A 392 17.16 -20.96 -20.03
CA SER A 392 17.77 -20.09 -21.06
C SER A 392 19.25 -19.94 -20.77
N ARG A 393 20.08 -20.15 -21.80
CA ARG A 393 21.53 -20.02 -21.71
C ARG A 393 22.09 -19.24 -22.89
N VAL A 394 22.94 -18.28 -22.58
CA VAL A 394 23.76 -17.54 -23.58
C VAL A 394 25.18 -18.05 -23.48
N ASP A 395 25.76 -18.51 -24.59
CA ASP A 395 27.14 -18.97 -24.63
C ASP A 395 28.13 -17.83 -24.95
N GLY A 396 29.45 -18.11 -24.86
CA GLY A 396 30.51 -17.12 -25.10
C GLY A 396 30.61 -16.64 -26.57
N LYS A 397 29.78 -17.18 -27.49
CA LYS A 397 29.64 -16.77 -28.88
C LYS A 397 28.36 -16.02 -29.18
N ASN A 398 27.62 -15.61 -28.13
CA ASN A 398 26.33 -14.98 -28.23
C ASN A 398 25.27 -15.86 -28.94
N ASN A 399 25.30 -17.17 -28.74
CA ASN A 399 24.21 -18.04 -29.12
C ASN A 399 23.32 -18.30 -27.89
N VAL A 400 22.02 -18.27 -28.11
CA VAL A 400 21.01 -18.56 -27.09
C VAL A 400 20.49 -19.97 -27.29
N THR A 401 20.42 -20.74 -26.22
CA THR A 401 19.70 -22.02 -26.19
C THR A 401 18.59 -21.90 -25.16
N VAL A 402 17.33 -22.10 -25.57
CA VAL A 402 16.18 -22.20 -24.68
C VAL A 402 15.71 -23.64 -24.65
N THR A 403 15.65 -24.26 -23.48
CA THR A 403 15.14 -25.61 -23.29
C THR A 403 13.86 -25.58 -22.46
N VAL A 404 12.75 -26.00 -23.06
CA VAL A 404 11.51 -26.27 -22.34
C VAL A 404 11.44 -27.77 -22.08
N HIS A 405 11.63 -28.15 -20.82
CA HIS A 405 11.63 -29.55 -20.40
C HIS A 405 10.25 -30.17 -20.52
N PRO A 406 10.11 -31.52 -20.54
CA PRO A 406 8.84 -32.17 -20.47
C PRO A 406 8.03 -31.72 -19.26
N ALA A 407 6.75 -31.45 -19.49
CA ALA A 407 5.82 -31.11 -18.43
C ALA A 407 5.61 -32.32 -17.50
N VAL A 408 5.64 -32.09 -16.19
CA VAL A 408 5.51 -33.14 -15.16
C VAL A 408 4.25 -32.91 -14.34
N GLY A 409 3.44 -33.93 -14.18
CA GLY A 409 2.16 -33.89 -13.47
C GLY A 409 0.96 -34.06 -14.41
N ASP A 410 -0.23 -33.92 -13.84
CA ASP A 410 -1.51 -34.04 -14.56
C ASP A 410 -2.64 -33.41 -13.75
N PHE A 411 -3.70 -32.95 -14.43
CA PHE A 411 -4.94 -32.50 -13.82
C PHE A 411 -6.11 -32.70 -14.79
N ALA A 412 -7.34 -32.64 -14.30
CA ALA A 412 -8.53 -32.82 -15.13
C ALA A 412 -8.64 -31.73 -16.20
N GLY A 413 -8.65 -32.13 -17.49
CA GLY A 413 -8.72 -31.19 -18.62
C GLY A 413 -7.36 -30.71 -19.13
N PHE A 414 -6.24 -31.17 -18.57
CA PHE A 414 -4.91 -30.81 -19.02
C PHE A 414 -4.68 -31.19 -20.50
N GLN A 415 -4.32 -30.21 -21.31
CA GLN A 415 -4.03 -30.39 -22.72
C GLN A 415 -2.54 -30.74 -22.91
N LYS A 416 -2.24 -32.00 -23.26
CA LYS A 416 -0.85 -32.47 -23.47
C LYS A 416 -0.28 -32.03 -24.81
N LYS A 417 -1.14 -31.82 -25.81
CA LYS A 417 -0.72 -31.39 -27.14
C LYS A 417 -0.86 -29.88 -27.29
N LYS A 418 0.28 -29.16 -27.19
CA LYS A 418 0.32 -27.69 -27.24
C LYS A 418 1.30 -27.20 -28.30
N ALA A 419 0.95 -26.12 -29.01
CA ALA A 419 1.90 -25.29 -29.74
C ALA A 419 2.79 -24.53 -28.77
N THR A 420 4.02 -24.22 -29.17
CA THR A 420 4.95 -23.40 -28.33
C THR A 420 5.36 -22.16 -29.11
N GLU A 421 5.15 -21.00 -28.50
CA GLU A 421 5.59 -19.71 -29.02
C GLU A 421 6.67 -19.12 -28.11
N PHE A 422 7.75 -18.63 -28.70
CA PHE A 422 8.81 -17.89 -28.04
C PHE A 422 8.82 -16.46 -28.56
N ARG A 423 8.94 -15.50 -27.64
CA ARG A 423 9.12 -14.06 -27.89
C ARG A 423 10.44 -13.66 -27.29
N ILE A 424 11.49 -13.56 -28.09
CA ILE A 424 12.84 -13.27 -27.61
C ILE A 424 13.12 -11.79 -27.86
N ASN A 425 13.40 -11.07 -26.79
CA ASN A 425 13.80 -9.66 -26.87
C ASN A 425 15.21 -9.57 -27.43
N VAL A 426 15.37 -8.83 -28.50
CA VAL A 426 16.64 -8.66 -29.27
C VAL A 426 16.76 -7.20 -29.74
N THR A 427 17.95 -6.73 -30.07
CA THR A 427 18.15 -5.40 -30.67
C THR A 427 18.44 -5.44 -32.16
N GLN A 428 18.74 -6.61 -32.69
CA GLN A 428 18.94 -6.85 -34.13
C GLN A 428 18.44 -8.25 -34.54
N LYS A 429 18.20 -8.44 -35.84
CA LYS A 429 17.83 -9.72 -36.38
C LYS A 429 18.95 -10.75 -36.20
N PRO A 430 18.69 -11.89 -35.54
CA PRO A 430 19.66 -12.99 -35.40
C PRO A 430 20.07 -13.57 -36.73
N SER A 431 21.28 -14.17 -36.77
CA SER A 431 21.83 -14.78 -37.98
C SER A 431 21.27 -16.16 -38.27
N GLY A 432 20.81 -16.88 -37.26
CA GLY A 432 20.22 -18.22 -37.42
C GLY A 432 19.18 -18.55 -36.35
N VAL A 433 18.15 -19.31 -36.74
CA VAL A 433 17.10 -19.81 -35.84
C VAL A 433 16.85 -21.27 -36.17
N SER A 434 16.93 -22.15 -35.19
CA SER A 434 16.65 -23.59 -35.36
C SER A 434 15.93 -24.13 -34.11
N ALA A 435 15.14 -25.19 -34.31
CA ALA A 435 14.44 -25.83 -33.21
C ALA A 435 14.41 -27.35 -33.35
N LYS A 436 14.27 -28.04 -32.19
CA LYS A 436 14.02 -29.49 -32.16
C LYS A 436 13.08 -29.87 -31.01
N ILE A 437 12.38 -30.99 -31.21
CA ILE A 437 11.56 -31.62 -30.18
C ILE A 437 12.12 -33.04 -29.99
N GLY A 438 12.69 -33.28 -28.80
CA GLY A 438 13.54 -34.47 -28.61
C GLY A 438 14.72 -34.48 -29.60
N GLU A 439 14.87 -35.56 -30.32
CA GLU A 439 15.92 -35.70 -31.36
C GLU A 439 15.49 -35.16 -32.76
N ASN A 440 14.22 -34.81 -32.95
CA ASN A 440 13.66 -34.40 -34.23
C ASN A 440 13.89 -32.91 -34.49
N SER A 441 14.66 -32.58 -35.51
CA SER A 441 14.82 -31.20 -36.00
C SER A 441 13.56 -30.70 -36.65
N ILE A 442 13.17 -29.45 -36.36
CA ILE A 442 12.00 -28.78 -36.93
C ILE A 442 12.47 -27.84 -38.03
N ASN A 443 11.92 -27.98 -39.22
CA ASN A 443 12.20 -27.06 -40.32
C ASN A 443 11.40 -25.76 -40.12
N LEU A 444 12.08 -24.66 -39.77
CA LEU A 444 11.50 -23.36 -39.58
C LEU A 444 11.57 -22.51 -40.85
N ALA A 445 10.44 -21.94 -41.25
CA ALA A 445 10.41 -20.98 -42.35
C ALA A 445 10.33 -19.54 -41.81
N GLU A 446 10.94 -18.57 -42.49
CA GLU A 446 10.76 -17.15 -42.14
C GLU A 446 9.39 -16.67 -42.67
N ALA A 447 8.65 -15.95 -41.82
CA ALA A 447 7.42 -15.26 -42.19
C ALA A 447 7.70 -13.90 -42.82
N ASN A 448 6.85 -13.47 -43.75
CA ASN A 448 6.99 -12.21 -44.45
C ASN A 448 6.35 -11.03 -43.72
N SER A 449 5.44 -11.29 -42.80
CA SER A 449 4.74 -10.31 -41.96
C SER A 449 4.26 -10.94 -40.66
N LEU A 450 3.80 -10.11 -39.73
CA LEU A 450 3.20 -10.57 -38.47
C LEU A 450 1.91 -11.38 -38.74
N GLU A 451 1.12 -11.01 -39.72
CA GLU A 451 -0.09 -11.76 -40.17
C GLU A 451 0.27 -13.13 -40.74
N ASP A 452 1.31 -13.20 -41.57
CA ASP A 452 1.86 -14.47 -42.08
C ASP A 452 2.35 -15.36 -40.93
N PHE A 453 3.08 -14.78 -39.92
CA PHE A 453 3.50 -15.50 -38.72
C PHE A 453 2.32 -16.05 -37.91
N LYS A 454 1.27 -15.26 -37.73
CA LYS A 454 0.08 -15.69 -36.97
C LYS A 454 -0.66 -16.85 -37.62
N SER A 455 -0.70 -16.89 -38.97
CA SER A 455 -1.45 -17.87 -39.74
C SER A 455 -0.73 -19.21 -39.94
N ARG A 456 0.58 -19.29 -39.64
CA ARG A 456 1.42 -20.47 -39.93
C ARG A 456 1.96 -21.13 -38.67
N GLU A 457 2.45 -22.35 -38.82
CA GLU A 457 3.20 -23.13 -37.82
C GLU A 457 4.61 -23.42 -38.30
N ASN A 458 5.51 -23.74 -37.39
CA ASN A 458 6.94 -23.96 -37.63
C ASN A 458 7.57 -22.78 -38.39
N VAL A 459 7.40 -21.60 -37.83
CA VAL A 459 7.71 -20.30 -38.43
C VAL A 459 8.40 -19.38 -37.47
N TYR A 460 9.27 -18.50 -37.95
CA TYR A 460 9.80 -17.39 -37.18
C TYR A 460 9.61 -16.07 -37.92
N PHE A 461 9.60 -14.98 -37.14
CA PHE A 461 9.44 -13.62 -37.66
C PHE A 461 10.26 -12.65 -36.80
N TYR A 462 11.03 -11.78 -37.40
CA TYR A 462 11.70 -10.69 -36.71
C TYR A 462 10.84 -9.44 -36.78
N ASP A 463 10.17 -9.14 -35.67
CA ASP A 463 9.41 -7.90 -35.49
C ASP A 463 10.35 -6.78 -35.05
N ARG A 464 10.62 -5.85 -35.96
CA ARG A 464 11.54 -4.73 -35.72
C ARG A 464 10.97 -3.69 -34.78
N ALA A 465 9.66 -3.54 -34.71
CA ALA A 465 8.95 -2.49 -33.97
C ALA A 465 7.55 -2.97 -33.55
N PRO A 466 7.48 -3.89 -32.57
CA PRO A 466 6.19 -4.33 -32.04
C PRO A 466 5.31 -3.14 -31.67
N ASN A 467 4.06 -3.15 -32.07
CA ASN A 467 3.12 -2.08 -31.73
C ASN A 467 2.59 -2.28 -30.31
N LEU A 468 3.01 -1.44 -29.38
CA LEU A 468 2.59 -1.50 -27.98
C LEU A 468 1.14 -1.03 -27.76
N ASN A 469 0.66 -0.04 -28.55
CA ASN A 469 -0.72 0.43 -28.44
C ASN A 469 -1.70 -0.29 -29.40
N ARG A 470 -1.46 -1.57 -29.66
CA ARG A 470 -2.29 -2.45 -30.55
C ARG A 470 -3.75 -2.59 -30.10
N PHE A 471 -4.05 -2.27 -28.84
CA PHE A 471 -5.40 -2.30 -28.29
C PHE A 471 -6.08 -0.93 -28.24
N ALA A 472 -5.50 0.09 -28.86
CA ALA A 472 -6.10 1.42 -28.91
C ALA A 472 -7.44 1.38 -29.67
N THR A 473 -8.36 2.24 -29.26
CA THR A 473 -9.67 2.39 -29.92
C THR A 473 -9.47 2.87 -31.36
N LYS A 474 -10.04 2.12 -32.32
CA LYS A 474 -9.93 2.42 -33.76
C LYS A 474 -10.42 3.83 -34.07
N GLY A 475 -9.61 4.58 -34.81
CA GLY A 475 -9.89 5.95 -35.22
C GLY A 475 -9.54 7.02 -34.17
N SER A 476 -9.12 6.62 -32.95
CA SER A 476 -8.70 7.56 -31.93
C SER A 476 -7.35 8.21 -32.28
N ASP A 477 -7.08 9.38 -31.69
CA ASP A 477 -5.77 10.04 -31.84
C ASP A 477 -4.66 9.25 -31.12
N PHE A 478 -5.01 8.45 -30.14
CA PHE A 478 -4.05 7.57 -29.49
C PHE A 478 -3.64 6.38 -30.39
N GLU A 479 -4.55 5.83 -31.20
CA GLU A 479 -4.20 4.81 -32.19
C GLU A 479 -3.18 5.33 -33.21
N LYS A 480 -3.31 6.60 -33.61
CA LYS A 480 -2.41 7.22 -34.60
C LYS A 480 -0.99 7.44 -34.04
N LYS A 481 -0.83 7.46 -32.71
CA LYS A 481 0.47 7.50 -32.04
C LYS A 481 1.08 6.10 -32.10
N VAL A 482 1.98 5.87 -33.04
CA VAL A 482 2.72 4.59 -33.07
C VAL A 482 3.70 4.56 -31.90
N ILE A 483 3.43 3.66 -30.94
CA ILE A 483 4.33 3.39 -29.83
C ILE A 483 5.06 2.08 -30.14
N ALA A 484 6.29 2.21 -30.61
CA ALA A 484 7.12 1.06 -30.95
C ALA A 484 7.77 0.49 -29.67
N GLY A 485 7.60 -0.81 -29.47
CA GLY A 485 8.31 -1.57 -28.44
C GLY A 485 9.70 -2.01 -28.89
N ASN A 486 10.42 -2.69 -27.98
CA ASN A 486 11.69 -3.32 -28.28
C ASN A 486 11.54 -4.38 -29.39
N PRO A 487 12.50 -4.50 -30.34
CA PRO A 487 12.47 -5.55 -31.34
C PRO A 487 12.39 -6.96 -30.73
N GLN A 488 11.62 -7.84 -31.36
CA GLN A 488 11.44 -9.22 -30.90
C GLN A 488 11.65 -10.23 -32.03
N LEU A 489 12.30 -11.33 -31.72
CA LEU A 489 12.26 -12.54 -32.54
C LEU A 489 11.09 -13.41 -32.04
N LEU A 490 10.09 -13.60 -32.89
CA LEU A 490 8.95 -14.46 -32.64
C LEU A 490 9.21 -15.81 -33.27
N VAL A 491 9.02 -16.92 -32.54
CA VAL A 491 9.15 -18.29 -33.07
C VAL A 491 7.94 -19.10 -32.63
N LYS A 492 7.25 -19.75 -33.58
CA LYS A 492 6.10 -20.59 -33.27
C LYS A 492 6.29 -22.00 -33.83
N LEU A 493 6.19 -22.99 -32.94
CA LEU A 493 6.29 -24.41 -33.25
C LEU A 493 4.91 -25.04 -33.26
N ALA A 494 4.70 -25.98 -34.20
CA ALA A 494 3.48 -26.79 -34.28
C ALA A 494 3.21 -27.53 -32.95
N ALA A 495 1.93 -27.85 -32.74
CA ALA A 495 1.51 -28.56 -31.54
C ALA A 495 2.11 -29.97 -31.45
N ALA A 496 2.78 -30.22 -30.32
CA ALA A 496 3.39 -31.51 -29.97
C ALA A 496 3.01 -31.93 -28.53
N ASP A 497 3.23 -33.20 -28.20
CA ASP A 497 3.07 -33.68 -26.82
C ASP A 497 4.18 -33.09 -25.93
N ILE A 498 3.80 -32.18 -25.04
CA ILE A 498 4.71 -31.43 -24.17
C ILE A 498 5.21 -32.24 -22.97
N THR A 499 4.69 -33.46 -22.77
CA THR A 499 5.10 -34.38 -21.71
C THR A 499 6.12 -35.42 -22.18
N ALA A 500 6.27 -35.57 -23.49
CA ALA A 500 7.05 -36.66 -24.09
C ALA A 500 8.54 -36.36 -24.25
N ALA A 501 8.88 -35.12 -24.63
CA ALA A 501 10.27 -34.74 -24.93
C ALA A 501 10.51 -33.26 -24.78
N PRO A 502 11.76 -32.83 -24.52
CA PRO A 502 12.09 -31.42 -24.43
C PRO A 502 11.94 -30.71 -25.79
N THR A 503 11.50 -29.45 -25.72
CA THR A 503 11.54 -28.52 -26.87
C THR A 503 12.77 -27.64 -26.71
N VAL A 504 13.65 -27.62 -27.71
CA VAL A 504 14.88 -26.82 -27.70
C VAL A 504 14.85 -25.82 -28.84
N LEU A 505 15.02 -24.55 -28.54
CA LEU A 505 15.20 -23.47 -29.49
C LEU A 505 16.67 -23.00 -29.42
N SER A 506 17.31 -22.84 -30.60
CA SER A 506 18.64 -22.25 -30.68
C SER A 506 18.59 -21.02 -31.59
N VAL A 507 19.21 -19.93 -31.10
CA VAL A 507 19.29 -18.64 -31.81
C VAL A 507 20.76 -18.26 -31.91
N GLU A 508 21.28 -18.08 -33.11
CA GLU A 508 22.65 -17.70 -33.40
C GLU A 508 22.77 -16.20 -33.65
N GLY A 509 23.87 -15.61 -33.21
CA GLY A 509 24.11 -14.18 -33.38
C GLY A 509 23.14 -13.30 -32.59
N PHE A 510 22.74 -13.73 -31.40
CA PHE A 510 21.91 -12.96 -30.49
C PHE A 510 22.63 -11.66 -30.08
N ARG A 511 21.90 -10.56 -30.07
CA ARG A 511 22.36 -9.30 -29.48
C ARG A 511 21.23 -8.59 -28.76
N PHE A 512 21.60 -8.04 -27.62
CA PHE A 512 20.77 -7.09 -26.87
C PHE A 512 21.69 -5.95 -26.42
N GLU A 513 21.56 -4.78 -27.07
CA GLU A 513 22.40 -3.60 -26.83
C GLU A 513 21.55 -2.45 -26.29
N PRO A 514 22.10 -1.61 -25.38
CA PRO A 514 21.36 -0.50 -24.81
C PRO A 514 21.02 0.57 -25.86
N ALA A 515 19.75 0.76 -26.15
CA ALA A 515 19.29 1.79 -27.09
C ALA A 515 19.58 3.22 -26.59
N GLU A 516 19.54 3.46 -25.28
CA GLU A 516 19.73 4.77 -24.67
C GLU A 516 21.14 5.34 -24.90
N LYS A 517 22.16 4.50 -24.91
CA LYS A 517 23.55 4.92 -25.16
C LYS A 517 23.74 5.71 -26.47
N TYR A 518 22.92 5.45 -27.47
CA TYR A 518 22.97 6.15 -28.76
C TYR A 518 22.20 7.48 -28.77
N ARG A 519 21.40 7.75 -27.76
CA ARG A 519 20.61 8.98 -27.63
C ARG A 519 21.31 10.06 -26.82
N LEU A 520 22.39 9.74 -26.11
CA LEU A 520 23.15 10.67 -25.29
C LEU A 520 24.09 11.53 -26.13
N SER A 521 24.34 12.76 -25.65
CA SER A 521 25.28 13.69 -26.23
C SER A 521 26.73 13.20 -26.07
N SER A 522 27.66 13.74 -26.89
CA SER A 522 29.09 13.52 -26.75
C SER A 522 29.83 14.83 -26.54
N GLY A 523 30.99 14.75 -25.94
CA GLY A 523 31.85 15.89 -25.69
C GLY A 523 32.47 15.91 -24.29
N ALA A 524 33.53 16.69 -24.14
CA ALA A 524 34.23 16.81 -22.85
C ALA A 524 33.33 17.42 -21.77
N LEU A 525 33.45 16.88 -20.55
CA LEU A 525 32.70 17.34 -19.37
C LEU A 525 33.67 17.99 -18.37
N THR A 526 33.25 19.11 -17.79
CA THR A 526 33.92 19.74 -16.64
C THR A 526 33.20 19.35 -15.35
N ALA A 527 33.89 19.40 -14.21
CA ALA A 527 33.23 19.23 -12.92
C ALA A 527 32.19 20.34 -12.70
N PRO A 528 31.02 20.06 -12.11
CA PRO A 528 30.00 21.06 -11.79
C PRO A 528 30.59 22.16 -10.91
N ALA A 529 30.49 23.42 -11.35
CA ALA A 529 30.95 24.59 -10.59
C ALA A 529 29.87 25.08 -9.61
N ASN A 530 30.27 25.85 -8.60
CA ASN A 530 29.41 26.48 -7.59
C ASN A 530 28.43 25.53 -6.89
N ALA A 531 28.81 24.27 -6.79
CA ALA A 531 27.96 23.27 -6.10
C ALA A 531 27.93 23.55 -4.60
N ALA A 532 26.75 23.85 -4.08
CA ALA A 532 26.52 24.21 -2.67
C ALA A 532 25.08 23.95 -2.22
N VAL A 533 24.90 23.91 -0.89
CA VAL A 533 23.58 24.10 -0.27
C VAL A 533 23.60 25.47 0.41
N THR A 534 22.75 26.38 -0.04
CA THR A 534 22.61 27.69 0.60
C THR A 534 21.81 27.59 1.90
N GLU A 535 21.82 28.62 2.74
CA GLU A 535 21.09 28.62 4.00
C GLU A 535 19.57 28.48 3.79
N GLU A 536 19.02 29.05 2.74
CA GLU A 536 17.61 28.93 2.33
C GLU A 536 17.25 27.53 1.83
N ASN A 537 18.23 26.80 1.29
CA ASN A 537 18.09 25.44 0.76
C ASN A 537 18.37 24.35 1.82
N ALA A 538 18.58 24.74 3.08
CA ALA A 538 18.71 23.82 4.21
C ALA A 538 17.51 23.98 5.16
N ALA A 539 16.86 22.86 5.51
CA ALA A 539 15.82 22.79 6.53
C ALA A 539 16.17 21.74 7.60
N ALA A 540 15.29 21.47 8.53
CA ALA A 540 15.54 20.50 9.61
C ALA A 540 15.71 19.06 9.09
N TYR A 541 14.98 18.68 8.04
CA TYR A 541 14.95 17.33 7.49
C TYR A 541 15.25 17.24 6.01
N THR A 542 15.64 18.36 5.39
CA THR A 542 15.91 18.41 3.96
C THR A 542 17.16 19.25 3.65
N LEU A 543 17.88 18.86 2.61
CA LEU A 543 18.96 19.62 1.98
C LEU A 543 18.76 19.65 0.47
N LYS A 544 18.84 20.85 -0.14
CA LYS A 544 18.73 21.00 -1.59
C LYS A 544 20.03 21.60 -2.17
N PRO A 545 21.01 20.74 -2.56
CA PRO A 545 22.17 21.20 -3.31
C PRO A 545 21.79 21.71 -4.68
N THR A 546 22.50 22.75 -5.12
CA THR A 546 22.42 23.34 -6.46
C THR A 546 23.81 23.47 -7.05
N TRP A 547 23.94 23.48 -8.37
CA TRP A 547 25.21 23.63 -9.10
C TRP A 547 24.99 24.32 -10.46
N ASP A 548 26.08 24.75 -11.09
CA ASP A 548 26.01 25.31 -12.42
C ASP A 548 25.87 24.24 -13.50
N ALA A 549 25.11 24.55 -14.57
CA ALA A 549 24.96 23.67 -15.72
C ALA A 549 26.31 23.45 -16.42
N VAL A 550 26.59 22.18 -16.74
CA VAL A 550 27.82 21.77 -17.45
C VAL A 550 27.49 21.55 -18.92
N PRO A 551 28.20 22.21 -19.86
CA PRO A 551 28.04 21.98 -21.28
C PRO A 551 28.21 20.49 -21.66
N ASN A 552 27.42 20.00 -22.59
CA ASN A 552 27.40 18.59 -23.06
C ASN A 552 26.97 17.55 -22.00
N ALA A 553 26.56 17.96 -20.80
CA ALA A 553 25.97 17.03 -19.84
C ALA A 553 24.52 16.69 -20.24
N ASP A 554 24.20 15.40 -20.26
CA ASP A 554 22.82 14.93 -20.43
C ASP A 554 22.12 14.78 -19.08
N PHE A 555 22.88 14.44 -18.03
CA PHE A 555 22.39 14.31 -16.66
C PHE A 555 23.53 14.46 -15.65
N TYR A 556 23.16 14.51 -14.38
CA TYR A 556 24.09 14.53 -13.26
C TYR A 556 23.95 13.29 -12.40
N GLU A 557 25.03 12.98 -11.67
CA GLU A 557 25.04 11.92 -10.67
C GLU A 557 25.48 12.49 -9.31
N ILE A 558 24.85 11.97 -8.24
CA ILE A 558 25.22 12.32 -6.86
C ILE A 558 25.59 11.03 -6.10
N GLU A 559 26.74 11.03 -5.45
CA GLU A 559 27.11 10.02 -4.46
C GLU A 559 26.74 10.52 -3.07
N PHE A 560 25.82 9.80 -2.39
CA PHE A 560 25.34 10.12 -1.05
C PHE A 560 25.03 8.85 -0.27
N GLY A 561 25.50 8.75 0.99
CA GLY A 561 25.21 7.62 1.87
C GLY A 561 25.66 6.25 1.32
N GLY A 562 26.69 6.21 0.47
CA GLY A 562 27.17 5.01 -0.22
C GLY A 562 26.31 4.59 -1.43
N MET A 563 25.30 5.38 -1.79
CA MET A 563 24.43 5.15 -2.95
C MET A 563 24.71 6.14 -4.06
N LEU A 564 24.57 5.69 -5.31
CA LEU A 564 24.68 6.52 -6.51
C LEU A 564 23.29 6.89 -7.05
N TYR A 565 22.93 8.15 -6.95
CA TYR A 565 21.78 8.76 -7.58
C TYR A 565 22.16 9.19 -8.99
N THR A 566 21.42 8.76 -10.01
CA THR A 566 21.76 9.01 -11.41
C THR A 566 20.57 9.58 -12.19
N THR A 567 20.80 9.92 -13.45
CA THR A 567 19.82 10.48 -14.40
C THR A 567 19.13 11.77 -13.94
N ILE A 568 19.77 12.56 -13.08
CA ILE A 568 19.26 13.85 -12.63
C ILE A 568 19.43 14.86 -13.79
N LYS A 569 18.33 15.28 -14.41
CA LYS A 569 18.34 16.19 -15.59
C LYS A 569 18.46 17.66 -15.22
N GLY A 570 18.13 18.03 -13.98
CA GLY A 570 18.24 19.42 -13.47
C GLY A 570 19.59 19.73 -12.86
N THR A 571 19.77 20.99 -12.42
CA THR A 571 20.95 21.49 -11.71
C THR A 571 20.72 21.62 -10.20
N GLU A 572 19.76 20.90 -9.67
CA GLU A 572 19.42 20.80 -8.25
C GLU A 572 18.92 19.41 -7.91
N PHE A 573 18.97 19.08 -6.63
CA PHE A 573 18.39 17.84 -6.11
C PHE A 573 17.90 18.04 -4.67
N LEU A 574 16.75 17.50 -4.30
CA LEU A 574 16.21 17.56 -2.95
C LEU A 574 16.44 16.22 -2.23
N PHE A 575 17.20 16.25 -1.15
CA PHE A 575 17.27 15.18 -0.16
C PHE A 575 16.23 15.42 0.93
N GLU A 576 15.40 14.42 1.19
CA GLU A 576 14.37 14.41 2.22
C GLU A 576 14.67 13.34 3.26
N ASP A 577 13.90 13.30 4.34
CA ASP A 577 14.02 12.33 5.44
C ASP A 577 15.43 12.28 6.10
N LEU A 578 16.10 13.43 6.16
CA LEU A 578 17.37 13.59 6.85
C LEU A 578 17.15 13.82 8.35
N GLU A 579 18.18 13.59 9.15
CA GLU A 579 18.19 13.91 10.58
C GLU A 579 18.44 15.40 10.81
N ALA A 580 17.75 16.00 11.80
CA ALA A 580 17.97 17.40 12.15
C ALA A 580 19.38 17.61 12.77
N GLU A 581 19.91 18.84 12.67
CA GLU A 581 21.23 19.24 13.19
C GLU A 581 22.42 18.35 12.79
N THR A 582 22.30 17.61 11.70
CA THR A 582 23.26 16.60 11.30
C THR A 582 24.08 17.06 10.09
N PRO A 583 25.43 16.91 10.10
CA PRO A 583 26.27 17.22 8.95
C PRO A 583 26.18 16.10 7.91
N TYR A 584 26.06 16.47 6.64
CA TYR A 584 26.04 15.59 5.49
C TYR A 584 27.09 16.01 4.46
N SER A 585 27.65 15.01 3.76
CA SER A 585 28.57 15.19 2.66
C SER A 585 28.12 14.39 1.46
N PHE A 586 28.17 15.00 0.29
CA PHE A 586 27.85 14.36 -0.98
C PHE A 586 28.75 14.92 -2.08
N LYS A 587 28.77 14.23 -3.21
CA LYS A 587 29.55 14.63 -4.38
C LYS A 587 28.65 14.63 -5.59
N VAL A 588 28.83 15.61 -6.48
CA VAL A 588 28.10 15.72 -7.74
C VAL A 588 29.06 15.69 -8.93
N ARG A 589 28.67 15.02 -10.02
CA ARG A 589 29.38 15.04 -11.30
C ARG A 589 28.40 15.07 -12.48
N ALA A 590 28.88 15.56 -13.62
CA ALA A 590 28.17 15.54 -14.89
C ALA A 590 28.45 14.23 -15.66
N ALA A 591 27.48 13.78 -16.46
CA ALA A 591 27.58 12.57 -17.27
C ALA A 591 26.98 12.77 -18.67
N ASN A 592 27.55 12.05 -19.65
CA ASN A 592 27.06 11.94 -21.01
C ASN A 592 27.48 10.59 -21.62
N ARG A 593 27.33 10.38 -22.93
CA ARG A 593 27.71 9.15 -23.64
C ARG A 593 29.20 8.82 -23.48
N ASP A 594 30.08 9.82 -23.45
CA ASP A 594 31.53 9.61 -23.43
C ASP A 594 32.09 9.36 -22.02
N GLY A 595 31.28 9.50 -20.97
CA GLY A 595 31.65 9.19 -19.59
C GLY A 595 31.22 10.28 -18.60
N HIS A 596 32.07 10.52 -17.59
CA HIS A 596 31.76 11.37 -16.44
C HIS A 596 32.84 12.44 -16.25
N SER A 597 32.45 13.57 -15.70
CA SER A 597 33.39 14.59 -15.20
C SER A 597 34.07 14.13 -13.89
N ALA A 598 35.03 14.90 -13.42
CA ALA A 598 35.46 14.80 -12.02
C ALA A 598 34.32 15.17 -11.06
N TRP A 599 34.43 14.69 -9.82
CA TRP A 599 33.50 14.99 -8.75
C TRP A 599 33.70 16.37 -8.13
N THR A 600 32.63 17.08 -7.82
CA THR A 600 32.63 18.25 -6.93
C THR A 600 32.04 17.84 -5.61
N ALA A 601 32.79 18.03 -4.50
CA ALA A 601 32.33 17.71 -3.16
C ALA A 601 31.50 18.88 -2.57
N VAL A 602 30.42 18.55 -1.87
CA VAL A 602 29.54 19.48 -1.16
C VAL A 602 29.34 18.97 0.26
N SER A 603 29.38 19.88 1.24
CA SER A 603 29.04 19.58 2.63
C SER A 603 28.04 20.60 3.15
N ALA A 604 27.04 20.13 3.88
CA ALA A 604 26.03 20.98 4.51
C ALA A 604 25.54 20.37 5.80
N LYS A 605 24.92 21.19 6.66
CA LYS A 605 24.29 20.73 7.89
C LYS A 605 22.80 21.05 7.83
N THR A 606 21.93 20.12 8.22
CA THR A 606 20.52 20.37 8.41
C THR A 606 20.28 21.32 9.57
N LYS A 607 19.19 22.07 9.54
CA LYS A 607 18.80 22.97 10.64
C LYS A 607 18.25 22.18 11.81
N ALA A 608 18.19 22.82 13.01
CA ALA A 608 17.46 22.29 14.15
C ALA A 608 15.96 22.15 13.81
N ASN A 609 15.30 21.17 14.40
CA ASN A 609 13.86 21.06 14.32
C ASN A 609 13.20 22.18 15.14
N PRO A 610 12.51 23.16 14.54
CA PRO A 610 11.88 24.23 15.28
C PRO A 610 10.77 23.76 16.23
N LEU A 611 10.29 22.53 16.05
CA LEU A 611 9.22 21.92 16.87
C LEU A 611 9.72 20.76 17.74
N GLU A 612 11.03 20.56 17.90
CA GLU A 612 11.60 19.43 18.64
C GLU A 612 11.06 19.27 20.07
N PHE A 613 10.85 20.40 20.75
CA PHE A 613 10.34 20.44 22.12
C PHE A 613 8.86 20.85 22.21
N ALA A 614 8.14 20.85 21.08
CA ALA A 614 6.70 21.08 21.07
C ALA A 614 5.96 19.85 21.64
N ILE A 615 4.99 20.10 22.51
CA ILE A 615 4.20 19.07 23.20
C ILE A 615 3.10 18.60 22.24
N PRO A 616 3.05 17.33 21.83
CA PRO A 616 2.00 16.80 20.98
C PRO A 616 0.76 16.39 21.77
N GLY A 617 -0.37 16.17 21.07
CA GLY A 617 -1.58 15.59 21.66
C GLY A 617 -2.34 16.49 22.61
N ILE A 618 -2.20 17.80 22.48
CA ILE A 618 -2.93 18.80 23.28
C ILE A 618 -4.42 18.73 22.94
N GLU A 619 -5.28 18.73 23.95
CA GLU A 619 -6.71 18.93 23.80
C GLU A 619 -7.12 20.32 24.25
N GLY A 620 -7.94 20.98 23.43
CA GLY A 620 -8.39 22.34 23.71
C GLY A 620 -9.88 22.40 24.00
N GLU A 621 -10.25 23.29 24.95
CA GLU A 621 -11.61 23.68 25.20
C GLU A 621 -11.76 25.21 25.12
N THR A 622 -12.92 25.70 24.71
CA THR A 622 -13.21 27.12 24.68
C THR A 622 -14.57 27.42 25.23
N SER A 623 -14.72 28.62 25.84
CA SER A 623 -15.97 29.11 26.39
C SER A 623 -16.97 29.64 25.37
N VAL A 624 -16.63 29.53 24.05
CA VAL A 624 -17.44 30.07 22.95
C VAL A 624 -17.68 29.01 21.86
N GLU A 625 -18.75 29.14 21.10
CA GLU A 625 -19.11 28.20 20.03
C GLU A 625 -18.16 28.31 18.81
N ASN A 626 -17.85 27.17 18.20
CA ASN A 626 -17.02 27.08 17.00
C ASN A 626 -17.88 27.24 15.74
N GLN A 627 -17.26 27.75 14.65
CA GLN A 627 -17.84 27.83 13.32
C GLN A 627 -17.55 26.57 12.52
N GLY A 628 -18.33 25.51 12.71
CA GLY A 628 -18.26 24.30 11.86
C GLY A 628 -16.93 23.54 11.85
N SER A 629 -15.86 24.09 12.44
CA SER A 629 -14.52 23.47 12.52
C SER A 629 -14.18 23.17 13.99
N SER A 630 -13.66 21.98 14.22
CA SER A 630 -13.21 21.58 15.55
C SER A 630 -12.06 22.45 16.07
N LEU A 631 -12.06 22.75 17.37
CA LEU A 631 -10.95 23.42 18.06
C LEU A 631 -9.64 22.61 17.99
N ALA A 632 -9.73 21.29 17.79
CA ALA A 632 -8.59 20.40 17.63
C ALA A 632 -7.65 20.82 16.48
N LYS A 633 -8.14 21.59 15.50
CA LYS A 633 -7.31 22.18 14.43
C LYS A 633 -6.26 23.16 14.91
N LEU A 634 -6.33 23.65 16.15
CA LEU A 634 -5.27 24.46 16.75
C LEU A 634 -4.12 23.63 17.34
N PHE A 635 -4.22 22.27 17.31
CA PHE A 635 -3.29 21.39 18.02
C PHE A 635 -2.92 20.15 17.20
N ASP A 636 -3.19 20.14 15.89
CA ASP A 636 -2.99 18.98 15.03
C ASP A 636 -1.66 19.02 14.24
N PHE A 637 -0.84 20.02 14.46
CA PHE A 637 0.44 20.28 13.80
C PHE A 637 0.30 20.53 12.28
N LYS A 638 -0.88 21.04 11.84
CA LYS A 638 -1.18 21.31 10.42
C LYS A 638 -1.64 22.75 10.20
N GLU A 639 -0.70 23.63 9.94
CA GLU A 639 -0.98 25.07 9.79
C GLU A 639 -1.87 25.47 8.60
N LYS A 640 -2.25 24.55 7.73
CA LYS A 640 -3.14 24.86 6.58
C LYS A 640 -4.62 24.91 6.94
N ASP A 641 -5.02 24.36 8.08
CA ASP A 641 -6.39 24.39 8.57
C ASP A 641 -6.59 25.58 9.51
N VAL A 642 -7.81 26.14 9.55
CA VAL A 642 -8.14 27.29 10.40
C VAL A 642 -9.29 26.94 11.32
N TRP A 643 -9.07 27.11 12.64
CA TRP A 643 -10.15 27.21 13.61
C TRP A 643 -10.71 28.63 13.64
N HIS A 644 -12.03 28.79 13.82
CA HIS A 644 -12.72 30.07 13.96
C HIS A 644 -13.92 29.92 14.89
N THR A 645 -14.18 30.96 15.71
CA THR A 645 -15.44 31.08 16.48
C THR A 645 -16.61 31.40 15.56
N LYS A 646 -17.82 31.18 16.05
CA LYS A 646 -19.07 31.37 15.28
C LYS A 646 -19.18 32.78 14.69
N HIS A 647 -19.56 32.92 13.43
CA HIS A 647 -19.54 34.20 12.71
C HIS A 647 -20.70 35.14 13.05
N ASP A 648 -21.77 34.62 13.63
CA ASP A 648 -23.00 35.36 13.95
C ASP A 648 -22.99 35.90 15.39
N ALA A 649 -21.94 35.63 16.17
CA ALA A 649 -21.79 36.08 17.56
C ALA A 649 -20.38 36.62 17.83
N LYS A 650 -20.29 37.73 18.58
CA LYS A 650 -19.01 38.21 19.09
C LYS A 650 -18.51 37.27 20.20
N ALA A 651 -17.25 36.91 20.13
CA ALA A 651 -16.63 35.93 21.02
C ALA A 651 -15.99 36.58 22.24
N VAL A 652 -15.43 37.81 22.13
CA VAL A 652 -14.62 38.47 23.17
C VAL A 652 -15.50 39.02 24.28
N PRO A 653 -15.13 38.86 25.59
CA PRO A 653 -14.00 38.07 26.09
C PRO A 653 -14.30 36.57 26.13
N PHE A 654 -13.25 35.72 25.90
CA PHE A 654 -13.42 34.26 25.97
C PHE A 654 -12.17 33.61 26.55
N ASP A 655 -12.35 32.38 27.04
CA ASP A 655 -11.26 31.53 27.50
C ASP A 655 -10.98 30.42 26.47
N LEU A 656 -9.70 30.12 26.29
CA LEU A 656 -9.18 28.96 25.60
C LEU A 656 -8.31 28.18 26.58
N VAL A 657 -8.72 26.97 26.96
CA VAL A 657 -8.03 26.08 27.87
C VAL A 657 -7.37 24.95 27.11
N MET A 658 -6.10 24.70 27.36
CA MET A 658 -5.29 23.62 26.75
C MET A 658 -4.95 22.60 27.85
N ASP A 659 -5.29 21.33 27.66
CA ASP A 659 -4.80 20.17 28.41
C ASP A 659 -3.60 19.57 27.71
N LEU A 660 -2.43 19.66 28.31
CA LEU A 660 -1.18 19.12 27.79
C LEU A 660 -1.05 17.60 28.00
N LYS A 661 -2.04 16.96 28.61
CA LYS A 661 -2.11 15.55 29.02
C LYS A 661 -1.08 15.13 30.06
N THR A 662 0.09 15.72 30.05
CA THR A 662 1.19 15.47 30.98
C THR A 662 1.62 16.76 31.66
N ILE A 663 2.31 16.62 32.81
CA ILE A 663 2.96 17.73 33.46
C ILE A 663 4.28 18.03 32.77
N ASN A 664 4.49 19.31 32.43
CA ASN A 664 5.65 19.78 31.69
C ASN A 664 6.25 21.02 32.34
N TRP A 665 7.57 21.20 32.17
CA TRP A 665 8.24 22.49 32.44
C TRP A 665 8.05 23.36 31.21
N LEU A 666 7.24 24.42 31.31
CA LEU A 666 6.84 25.27 30.22
C LEU A 666 7.90 26.31 29.87
N GLU A 667 8.33 26.33 28.58
CA GLU A 667 9.25 27.38 28.09
C GLU A 667 8.46 28.53 27.46
N LYS A 668 7.65 28.23 26.48
CA LYS A 668 6.90 29.18 25.65
C LYS A 668 5.73 28.51 24.96
N PHE A 669 4.87 29.32 24.34
CA PHE A 669 3.99 28.84 23.28
C PHE A 669 4.00 29.79 22.08
N HIS A 670 3.76 29.25 20.88
CA HIS A 670 3.57 30.00 19.64
C HIS A 670 2.09 29.93 19.28
N TYR A 671 1.47 31.09 19.04
CA TYR A 671 0.17 31.16 18.40
C TYR A 671 0.38 31.58 16.94
N VAL A 672 -0.08 30.75 15.99
CA VAL A 672 -0.02 30.98 14.55
C VAL A 672 -1.36 31.54 14.09
N PRO A 673 -1.49 32.83 13.81
CA PRO A 673 -2.72 33.45 13.34
C PRO A 673 -3.01 33.09 11.87
N ARG A 674 -4.13 33.54 11.35
CA ARG A 674 -4.40 33.54 9.92
C ARG A 674 -3.34 34.35 9.18
N GLU A 675 -2.99 33.92 7.96
CA GLU A 675 -1.95 34.58 7.14
C GLU A 675 -2.23 36.08 6.88
N ASP A 676 -3.51 36.41 6.69
CA ASP A 676 -3.98 37.77 6.43
C ASP A 676 -4.09 38.63 7.72
N GLY A 677 -3.84 38.07 8.91
CA GLY A 677 -4.10 38.73 10.18
C GLY A 677 -5.56 39.15 10.35
N GLY A 678 -6.48 38.46 9.64
CA GLY A 678 -7.89 38.82 9.57
C GLY A 678 -8.71 38.60 10.83
N ASN A 679 -10.02 38.48 10.67
CA ASN A 679 -10.97 38.31 11.79
C ASN A 679 -10.57 37.14 12.69
N GLY A 680 -10.63 37.37 14.00
CA GLY A 680 -10.32 36.39 15.04
C GLY A 680 -8.86 36.33 15.49
N THR A 681 -7.93 37.07 14.85
CA THR A 681 -6.55 37.18 15.33
C THR A 681 -6.54 37.71 16.77
N LEU A 682 -5.90 36.97 17.68
CA LEU A 682 -5.82 37.35 19.13
C LEU A 682 -4.90 38.53 19.28
N LEU A 683 -5.34 39.58 20.00
CA LEU A 683 -4.59 40.85 20.17
C LEU A 683 -4.17 41.10 21.61
N LYS A 684 -5.08 40.92 22.59
CA LYS A 684 -4.76 41.14 24.00
C LYS A 684 -5.41 40.10 24.89
N GLY A 685 -4.75 39.80 25.97
CA GLY A 685 -5.27 38.88 27.00
C GLY A 685 -4.28 38.61 28.12
N ALA A 686 -4.65 37.62 28.91
CA ALA A 686 -3.82 37.11 29.99
C ALA A 686 -3.62 35.60 29.85
N VAL A 687 -2.45 35.12 30.28
CA VAL A 687 -2.07 33.70 30.27
C VAL A 687 -2.02 33.20 31.70
N TYR A 688 -2.63 32.04 31.93
CA TYR A 688 -2.61 31.34 33.21
C TYR A 688 -2.14 29.91 33.00
N TYR A 689 -1.58 29.30 34.06
CA TYR A 689 -1.24 27.88 34.09
C TYR A 689 -1.75 27.21 35.35
N SER A 690 -1.95 25.91 35.32
CA SER A 690 -2.46 25.11 36.44
C SER A 690 -1.95 23.67 36.35
N MET A 691 -1.89 23.02 37.55
CA MET A 691 -1.61 21.58 37.66
C MET A 691 -2.90 20.75 37.68
N ASP A 692 -4.01 21.30 38.18
CA ASP A 692 -5.26 20.61 38.54
C ASP A 692 -6.51 21.21 37.88
N ARG A 693 -6.33 22.22 37.01
CA ARG A 693 -7.41 22.95 36.33
C ARG A 693 -8.32 23.80 37.25
N GLU A 694 -8.16 23.70 38.58
CA GLU A 694 -8.94 24.45 39.55
C GLU A 694 -8.17 25.69 40.03
N ASN A 695 -6.90 25.51 40.38
CA ASN A 695 -6.02 26.54 40.92
C ASN A 695 -5.17 27.17 39.82
N TRP A 696 -5.54 28.38 39.37
CA TRP A 696 -4.87 29.08 38.27
C TRP A 696 -3.88 30.12 38.73
N THR A 697 -2.65 30.03 38.29
CA THR A 697 -1.60 31.03 38.51
C THR A 697 -1.43 31.86 37.24
N LYS A 698 -1.43 33.18 37.36
CA LYS A 698 -1.22 34.10 36.25
C LYS A 698 0.24 34.12 35.82
N ALA A 699 0.52 33.69 34.58
CA ALA A 699 1.85 33.75 34.00
C ALA A 699 2.22 35.13 33.44
N GLY A 700 1.24 35.89 32.94
CA GLY A 700 1.47 37.21 32.37
C GLY A 700 0.31 37.70 31.53
N THR A 701 0.58 38.73 30.70
CA THR A 701 -0.34 39.28 29.72
C THR A 701 0.35 39.36 28.37
N PHE A 702 -0.44 39.29 27.30
CA PHE A 702 0.03 39.50 25.95
C PHE A 702 -0.67 40.68 25.29
N GLN A 703 0.07 41.33 24.38
CA GLN A 703 -0.44 42.35 23.48
C GLN A 703 0.30 42.18 22.16
N TRP A 704 -0.42 41.86 21.11
CA TRP A 704 0.14 41.52 19.78
C TRP A 704 -0.43 42.40 18.68
N ASP A 705 0.36 42.58 17.61
CA ASP A 705 -0.06 43.31 16.40
C ASP A 705 -1.05 42.48 15.59
N LYS A 706 -1.96 43.18 14.89
CA LYS A 706 -2.90 42.60 13.93
C LYS A 706 -2.18 42.34 12.58
N ASN A 707 -1.50 41.18 12.48
CA ASN A 707 -0.85 40.68 11.29
C ASN A 707 -0.76 39.15 11.34
N GLY A 708 -0.27 38.55 10.22
CA GLY A 708 -0.10 37.10 10.10
C GLY A 708 1.14 36.50 10.76
N ASP A 709 1.97 37.31 11.41
CA ASP A 709 3.21 36.82 12.03
C ASP A 709 2.91 35.95 13.24
N VAL A 710 3.76 34.94 13.49
CA VAL A 710 3.68 34.07 14.65
C VAL A 710 3.82 34.89 15.95
N LYS A 711 2.93 34.68 16.92
CA LYS A 711 2.93 35.34 18.21
C LYS A 711 3.56 34.43 19.25
N ILE A 712 4.52 34.93 20.01
CA ILE A 712 5.26 34.16 21.01
C ILE A 712 4.97 34.68 22.39
N PHE A 713 4.67 33.77 23.31
CA PHE A 713 4.58 34.05 24.74
C PHE A 713 5.59 33.17 25.47
N GLY A 714 6.55 33.77 26.18
CA GLY A 714 7.52 33.06 27.02
C GLY A 714 7.03 32.95 28.48
N PHE A 715 7.14 31.79 29.07
CA PHE A 715 6.88 31.58 30.48
C PHE A 715 8.10 31.97 31.30
N LYS A 716 7.88 32.79 32.30
CA LYS A 716 8.94 33.19 33.22
C LYS A 716 9.19 32.07 34.24
N ASP A 717 10.45 31.80 34.56
CA ASP A 717 10.89 30.84 35.58
C ASP A 717 10.47 29.38 35.32
N ALA A 718 10.16 29.06 34.07
CA ALA A 718 9.81 27.68 33.57
C ALA A 718 8.84 26.94 34.53
N PRO A 719 7.61 27.42 34.70
CA PRO A 719 6.67 26.78 35.62
C PRO A 719 6.31 25.38 35.18
N THR A 720 6.04 24.49 36.11
CA THR A 720 5.46 23.18 35.84
C THR A 720 3.95 23.25 35.75
N ALA A 721 3.34 22.70 34.68
CA ALA A 721 1.89 22.68 34.56
C ALA A 721 1.41 21.56 33.59
N ARG A 722 0.17 21.16 33.80
CA ARG A 722 -0.60 20.34 32.84
C ARG A 722 -1.55 21.19 32.01
N TYR A 723 -2.06 22.29 32.55
CA TYR A 723 -3.07 23.12 31.89
C TYR A 723 -2.57 24.54 31.64
N ILE A 724 -2.92 25.09 30.48
CA ILE A 724 -2.70 26.49 30.11
C ILE A 724 -4.05 27.11 29.76
N LYS A 725 -4.31 28.35 30.21
CA LYS A 725 -5.52 29.08 29.82
C LYS A 725 -5.14 30.45 29.27
N LEU A 726 -5.68 30.75 28.10
CA LEU A 726 -5.65 32.07 27.50
C LEU A 726 -7.01 32.76 27.77
N HIS A 727 -7.01 33.83 28.53
CA HIS A 727 -8.15 34.72 28.68
C HIS A 727 -8.03 35.86 27.68
N VAL A 728 -8.74 35.78 26.56
CA VAL A 728 -8.70 36.72 25.44
C VAL A 728 -9.65 37.88 25.72
N THR A 729 -9.13 39.10 25.73
CA THR A 729 -9.91 40.34 26.02
C THR A 729 -10.07 41.24 24.81
N GLU A 730 -9.22 41.08 23.76
CA GLU A 730 -9.30 41.82 22.50
C GLU A 730 -8.82 40.92 21.35
N SER A 731 -9.56 40.93 20.24
CA SER A 731 -9.21 40.22 19.01
C SER A 731 -9.72 40.98 17.78
N ALA A 732 -9.21 40.66 16.62
CA ALA A 732 -9.66 41.28 15.37
C ALA A 732 -11.11 40.95 15.06
N GLY A 733 -11.97 42.00 15.05
CA GLY A 733 -13.42 41.86 14.80
C GLY A 733 -14.20 41.18 15.90
N ASP A 734 -13.61 41.06 17.10
CA ASP A 734 -14.20 40.44 18.29
C ASP A 734 -14.49 38.92 18.16
N TYR A 735 -13.79 38.21 17.25
CA TYR A 735 -13.85 36.76 17.03
C TYR A 735 -12.59 36.07 17.60
N GLY A 736 -12.56 34.73 17.61
CA GLY A 736 -11.36 33.92 17.81
C GLY A 736 -11.04 33.13 16.56
N SER A 737 -9.76 33.10 16.16
CA SER A 737 -9.31 32.20 15.07
C SER A 737 -7.82 31.89 15.23
N GLY A 738 -7.34 30.89 14.54
CA GLY A 738 -5.94 30.53 14.47
C GLY A 738 -5.72 29.32 13.57
N ARG A 739 -4.48 29.16 13.11
CA ARG A 739 -4.06 27.98 12.34
C ARG A 739 -3.46 26.94 13.26
N GLU A 740 -2.68 27.36 14.32
CA GLU A 740 -2.01 26.43 15.21
C GLU A 740 -1.60 27.09 16.52
N ILE A 741 -1.47 26.29 17.60
CA ILE A 741 -0.81 26.66 18.84
C ILE A 741 0.18 25.57 19.23
N TYR A 742 1.48 25.90 19.18
CA TYR A 742 2.55 25.05 19.66
C TYR A 742 2.94 25.43 21.09
N VAL A 743 2.87 24.50 22.02
CA VAL A 743 3.37 24.67 23.38
C VAL A 743 4.70 23.95 23.51
N PHE A 744 5.73 24.62 23.97
CA PHE A 744 7.09 24.09 24.11
C PHE A 744 7.46 23.85 25.57
N LYS A 745 8.00 22.67 25.84
CA LYS A 745 8.67 22.37 27.13
C LYS A 745 10.13 22.81 27.11
N VAL A 746 10.69 22.99 28.28
CA VAL A 746 12.12 23.29 28.43
C VAL A 746 12.96 22.14 27.92
N PRO A 747 13.95 22.37 27.04
CA PRO A 747 14.84 21.34 26.54
C PRO A 747 15.50 20.50 27.65
N GLY A 748 15.58 19.18 27.44
CA GLY A 748 16.19 18.25 28.40
C GLY A 748 15.34 17.95 29.66
N THR A 749 14.08 18.44 29.73
CA THR A 749 13.12 18.05 30.77
C THR A 749 12.23 16.89 30.28
N GLU A 750 11.90 15.96 31.18
CA GLU A 750 10.97 14.90 30.94
C GLU A 750 9.54 15.31 31.31
N SER A 751 8.59 14.99 30.43
CA SER A 751 7.15 15.10 30.73
C SER A 751 6.74 13.91 31.58
N TYR A 752 5.84 14.12 32.56
CA TYR A 752 5.34 13.01 33.36
C TYR A 752 3.83 13.09 33.58
N LEU A 753 3.20 11.95 33.76
CA LEU A 753 1.80 11.78 34.10
C LEU A 753 1.75 11.25 35.54
N PRO A 754 1.18 12.00 36.52
CA PRO A 754 1.07 11.51 37.88
C PRO A 754 0.24 10.23 37.95
N GLY A 755 0.83 9.17 38.47
CA GLY A 755 0.20 7.84 38.49
C GLY A 755 0.69 6.85 37.46
N ASP A 756 1.26 7.31 36.34
CA ASP A 756 1.94 6.47 35.34
C ASP A 756 3.37 6.15 35.87
N ILE A 757 3.48 5.10 36.67
CA ILE A 757 4.75 4.75 37.34
C ILE A 757 5.59 3.79 36.43
N ASN A 758 4.98 3.19 35.41
CA ASN A 758 5.68 2.30 34.48
C ASN A 758 6.18 3.06 33.25
N ASN A 759 5.83 4.35 33.10
CA ASN A 759 6.20 5.23 31.98
C ASN A 759 5.74 4.73 30.60
N ASP A 760 4.52 4.21 30.50
CA ASP A 760 3.94 3.78 29.22
C ASP A 760 3.01 4.85 28.61
N GLY A 761 2.83 5.99 29.29
CA GLY A 761 2.03 7.14 28.84
C GLY A 761 0.55 7.01 29.13
N LYS A 762 0.13 6.05 29.96
CA LYS A 762 -1.25 5.83 30.39
C LYS A 762 -1.30 5.65 31.91
N ILE A 763 -2.50 5.78 32.46
CA ILE A 763 -2.78 5.35 33.82
C ILE A 763 -3.74 4.18 33.76
N ASP A 764 -3.26 2.98 34.03
CA ASP A 764 -4.07 1.77 33.95
C ASP A 764 -3.75 0.75 35.06
N ARG A 765 -4.31 -0.47 34.95
CA ARG A 765 -4.08 -1.52 35.94
C ARG A 765 -2.62 -1.97 36.03
N ASN A 766 -1.83 -1.73 34.97
CA ASN A 766 -0.42 -2.08 34.99
C ASN A 766 0.36 -1.15 35.90
N ASP A 767 -0.04 0.13 36.05
CA ASP A 767 0.51 1.05 37.01
C ASP A 767 0.26 0.58 38.45
N LEU A 768 -0.99 0.21 38.78
CA LEU A 768 -1.28 -0.35 40.10
C LEU A 768 -0.40 -1.58 40.42
N THR A 769 -0.18 -2.43 39.43
CA THR A 769 0.70 -3.60 39.58
C THR A 769 2.15 -3.18 39.77
N SER A 770 2.61 -2.17 39.06
CA SER A 770 3.96 -1.64 39.13
C SER A 770 4.24 -0.94 40.47
N TYR A 771 3.25 -0.24 41.05
CA TYR A 771 3.36 0.36 42.36
C TYR A 771 3.73 -0.64 43.48
N ILE A 772 3.31 -1.89 43.36
CA ILE A 772 3.65 -2.98 44.29
C ILE A 772 5.17 -3.14 44.38
N ASN A 773 5.89 -2.96 43.29
CA ASN A 773 7.35 -3.12 43.22
C ASN A 773 8.10 -1.94 43.86
N TYR A 774 7.47 -0.76 43.95
CA TYR A 774 8.10 0.49 44.41
C TYR A 774 7.54 1.00 45.72
N THR A 775 6.53 0.32 46.28
CA THR A 775 5.93 0.68 47.57
C THR A 775 6.97 0.61 48.70
N GLY A 776 7.10 1.69 49.45
CA GLY A 776 8.05 1.84 50.58
C GLY A 776 9.36 2.49 50.19
N LEU A 777 9.63 2.75 48.89
CA LEU A 777 10.80 3.55 48.49
C LEU A 777 10.69 4.99 49.03
N ARG A 778 11.82 5.47 49.53
CA ARG A 778 11.94 6.79 50.16
C ARG A 778 12.92 7.67 49.41
N LYS A 779 12.71 8.96 49.44
CA LYS A 779 13.65 9.94 48.93
C LYS A 779 15.02 9.74 49.55
N GLY A 780 16.00 9.38 48.68
CA GLY A 780 17.38 9.06 49.10
C GLY A 780 17.74 7.58 48.88
N ASP A 781 16.77 6.72 48.62
CA ASP A 781 17.04 5.35 48.16
C ASP A 781 17.55 5.36 46.73
N SER A 782 18.45 4.43 46.39
CA SER A 782 19.08 4.37 45.05
C SER A 782 18.09 4.23 43.90
N ASP A 783 16.93 3.64 44.17
CA ASP A 783 15.90 3.40 43.17
C ASP A 783 14.81 4.48 43.16
N PHE A 784 14.86 5.46 44.08
CA PHE A 784 13.98 6.61 44.12
C PHE A 784 14.54 7.77 43.29
N GLU A 785 14.84 7.51 42.00
CA GLU A 785 15.39 8.50 41.08
C GLU A 785 14.61 8.49 39.76
N GLY A 786 14.79 9.55 38.98
CA GLY A 786 14.22 9.67 37.64
C GLY A 786 12.70 9.51 37.66
N TYR A 787 12.19 8.70 36.78
CA TYR A 787 10.75 8.53 36.57
C TYR A 787 10.02 7.93 37.78
N ILE A 788 10.65 7.01 38.52
CA ILE A 788 10.07 6.34 39.69
C ILE A 788 9.73 7.36 40.79
N SER A 789 10.52 8.43 40.96
CA SER A 789 10.25 9.49 41.92
C SER A 789 8.92 10.24 41.68
N ASN A 790 8.37 10.13 40.44
CA ASN A 790 7.06 10.72 40.14
C ASN A 790 5.89 9.90 40.68
N GLY A 791 6.14 8.65 41.08
CA GLY A 791 5.18 7.81 41.80
C GLY A 791 4.82 8.32 43.18
N ASP A 792 5.65 9.17 43.82
CA ASP A 792 5.31 9.94 44.99
C ASP A 792 4.43 11.14 44.56
N ILE A 793 3.12 10.92 44.46
CA ILE A 793 2.15 11.88 43.90
C ILE A 793 1.97 13.09 44.82
N ASN A 794 1.93 12.85 46.13
CA ASN A 794 1.76 13.92 47.12
C ASN A 794 3.07 14.62 47.56
N LYS A 795 4.21 14.17 46.98
CA LYS A 795 5.56 14.71 47.20
C LYS A 795 6.01 14.70 48.69
N ASN A 796 5.55 13.72 49.46
CA ASN A 796 5.96 13.53 50.84
C ASN A 796 7.32 12.83 51.02
N GLY A 797 7.92 12.35 49.95
CA GLY A 797 9.19 11.63 49.92
C GLY A 797 9.08 10.12 50.13
N LEU A 798 7.91 9.56 50.02
CA LEU A 798 7.63 8.13 50.19
C LEU A 798 6.57 7.68 49.18
N ILE A 799 6.81 6.60 48.47
CA ILE A 799 5.78 5.93 47.66
C ILE A 799 4.99 5.02 48.59
N ASP A 800 3.73 5.34 48.87
CA ASP A 800 2.92 4.60 49.84
C ASP A 800 1.47 4.35 49.39
N ALA A 801 0.64 3.89 50.31
CA ALA A 801 -0.75 3.56 50.02
C ALA A 801 -1.60 4.76 49.59
N TYR A 802 -1.20 5.99 49.90
CA TYR A 802 -1.88 7.18 49.39
C TYR A 802 -1.72 7.32 47.90
N ASP A 803 -0.50 7.19 47.41
CA ASP A 803 -0.20 7.30 45.97
C ASP A 803 -0.95 6.22 45.18
N ILE A 804 -0.94 4.99 45.71
CA ILE A 804 -1.69 3.87 45.10
C ILE A 804 -3.20 4.17 45.09
N SER A 805 -3.75 4.76 46.16
CA SER A 805 -5.18 5.08 46.23
C SER A 805 -5.60 6.14 45.20
N VAL A 806 -4.74 7.14 44.97
CA VAL A 806 -4.99 8.18 43.95
C VAL A 806 -5.08 7.55 42.55
N VAL A 807 -4.16 6.64 42.21
CA VAL A 807 -4.21 5.92 40.90
C VAL A 807 -5.46 5.05 40.79
N ALA A 808 -5.80 4.33 41.88
CA ALA A 808 -7.00 3.49 41.89
C ALA A 808 -8.29 4.30 41.69
N THR A 809 -8.38 5.48 42.30
CA THR A 809 -9.54 6.36 42.12
C THR A 809 -9.66 6.88 40.67
N GLN A 810 -8.55 7.24 40.06
CA GLN A 810 -8.55 7.66 38.65
C GLN A 810 -9.08 6.56 37.69
N LEU A 811 -8.81 5.27 37.99
CA LEU A 811 -9.32 4.15 37.22
C LEU A 811 -10.82 3.89 37.47
N GLU A 812 -11.34 4.16 38.65
CA GLU A 812 -12.76 4.04 38.97
C GLU A 812 -13.58 5.12 38.26
N ASP A 813 -13.06 6.33 38.14
CA ASP A 813 -13.70 7.46 37.43
C ASP A 813 -13.77 7.20 35.90
N GLU A 814 -12.80 6.51 35.31
CA GLU A 814 -12.84 6.12 33.89
C GLU A 814 -13.85 4.97 33.62
N ALA A 815 -14.11 4.11 34.59
CA ALA A 815 -15.07 3.01 34.45
C ALA A 815 -16.53 3.46 34.47
N ASP A 816 -16.84 4.67 35.02
CA ASP A 816 -18.19 5.25 35.09
C ASP A 816 -18.50 6.26 33.96
N GLN A 817 -17.57 6.56 33.05
CA GLN A 817 -17.89 7.35 31.85
C GLN A 817 -18.58 6.44 30.83
N PRO A 818 -19.83 6.72 30.40
CA PRO A 818 -20.44 5.99 29.31
C PRO A 818 -19.62 6.23 28.02
N GLN A 819 -19.28 5.18 27.29
CA GLN A 819 -18.78 5.28 25.93
C GLN A 819 -19.92 5.83 25.03
N GLU A 820 -20.21 7.11 25.13
CA GLU A 820 -21.14 7.84 24.29
C GLU A 820 -20.41 9.03 23.64
N GLU A 821 -19.71 8.80 22.54
CA GLU A 821 -19.47 9.89 21.55
C GLU A 821 -18.87 9.45 20.21
N ALA A 822 -18.66 8.14 19.98
CA ALA A 822 -18.27 7.68 18.63
C ALA A 822 -19.44 7.35 17.70
N ASP A 823 -20.67 7.17 18.21
CA ASP A 823 -21.82 6.64 17.45
C ASP A 823 -22.89 7.69 17.06
N LYS A 824 -22.64 8.99 17.24
CA LYS A 824 -23.68 10.02 16.97
C LYS A 824 -23.64 10.67 15.57
N LYS A 825 -22.99 10.07 14.58
CA LYS A 825 -23.05 10.57 13.20
C LYS A 825 -23.79 9.69 12.19
N ASP A 826 -24.16 8.46 12.56
CA ASP A 826 -24.83 7.53 11.63
C ASP A 826 -26.28 7.17 12.01
N GLU A 827 -26.91 7.85 12.98
CA GLU A 827 -28.26 7.53 13.46
C GLU A 827 -29.44 8.31 12.81
N GLU A 828 -29.27 8.92 11.67
CA GLU A 828 -30.42 9.57 10.99
C GLU A 828 -31.08 8.75 9.88
N GLU A 829 -30.60 7.55 9.52
CA GLU A 829 -31.24 6.74 8.45
C GLU A 829 -31.75 5.33 8.86
N ASP A 830 -31.60 4.90 10.11
CA ASP A 830 -32.04 3.54 10.51
C ASP A 830 -33.13 3.54 11.62
N LYS A 831 -34.27 4.17 11.34
CA LYS A 831 -35.49 4.05 12.16
C LYS A 831 -36.44 2.98 11.62
N ALA A 832 -36.11 1.71 11.79
CA ALA A 832 -37.05 0.62 11.58
C ALA A 832 -36.69 -0.76 12.20
N VAL A 833 -36.04 -0.84 13.34
CA VAL A 833 -36.03 -2.11 14.13
C VAL A 833 -35.90 -1.80 15.62
N GLY A 834 -36.80 -2.33 16.44
CA GLY A 834 -37.02 -1.94 17.83
C GLY A 834 -35.87 -2.23 18.80
N ASP A 835 -35.68 -1.32 19.74
CA ASP A 835 -34.64 -1.26 20.76
C ASP A 835 -34.53 -2.44 21.75
N ASP A 836 -35.53 -3.30 21.83
CA ASP A 836 -35.59 -4.39 22.82
C ASP A 836 -34.81 -5.65 22.39
N GLU A 837 -34.65 -5.88 21.10
CA GLU A 837 -33.88 -7.05 20.60
C GLU A 837 -32.39 -6.84 20.64
N LYS A 838 -31.92 -5.62 20.40
CA LYS A 838 -30.49 -5.26 20.49
C LYS A 838 -29.96 -5.37 21.94
N LYS A 839 -30.75 -5.01 22.92
CA LYS A 839 -30.41 -5.19 24.33
C LYS A 839 -30.37 -6.68 24.76
N LYS A 840 -31.24 -7.51 24.24
CA LYS A 840 -31.27 -8.93 24.57
C LYS A 840 -30.10 -9.72 23.96
N ALA A 841 -29.71 -9.38 22.73
CA ALA A 841 -28.56 -9.98 22.06
C ALA A 841 -27.23 -9.55 22.74
N ALA A 842 -27.14 -8.30 23.19
CA ALA A 842 -25.97 -7.83 23.94
C ALA A 842 -25.85 -8.43 25.33
N GLU A 843 -26.95 -8.72 26.01
CA GLU A 843 -26.95 -9.45 27.30
C GLU A 843 -26.67 -10.94 27.16
N GLU A 844 -27.11 -11.59 26.08
CA GLU A 844 -26.75 -13.01 25.82
C GLU A 844 -25.28 -13.14 25.38
N ALA A 845 -24.76 -12.19 24.62
CA ALA A 845 -23.33 -12.16 24.25
C ALA A 845 -22.42 -11.95 25.47
N LYS A 846 -22.85 -11.19 26.45
CA LYS A 846 -22.10 -11.01 27.73
C LYS A 846 -22.11 -12.24 28.64
N LYS A 847 -22.95 -13.24 28.38
CA LYS A 847 -23.03 -14.49 29.17
C LYS A 847 -22.20 -15.64 28.63
N LYS A 848 -21.53 -15.52 27.49
CA LYS A 848 -20.71 -16.59 26.92
C LYS A 848 -19.26 -16.15 26.77
N VAL A 849 -18.42 -16.95 27.44
CA VAL A 849 -16.96 -17.07 27.33
C VAL A 849 -16.17 -16.23 28.31
N ARG A 850 -16.10 -16.67 29.56
CA ARG A 850 -14.92 -16.45 30.39
C ARG A 850 -13.81 -17.40 29.94
N VAL A 851 -12.73 -16.89 29.36
CA VAL A 851 -11.51 -17.68 29.16
C VAL A 851 -10.74 -17.63 30.47
N ASP A 852 -10.83 -18.68 31.28
CA ASP A 852 -10.01 -18.85 32.49
C ASP A 852 -8.71 -19.54 32.08
N GLY A 853 -7.61 -18.79 32.08
CA GLY A 853 -6.30 -19.36 31.83
C GLY A 853 -5.20 -18.33 31.91
N THR A 854 -3.99 -18.76 32.22
CA THR A 854 -2.81 -17.90 32.30
C THR A 854 -1.78 -18.37 31.29
N LEU A 855 -1.28 -17.46 30.49
CA LEU A 855 -0.13 -17.68 29.61
C LEU A 855 1.12 -17.09 30.27
N LEU A 856 2.13 -17.93 30.48
CA LEU A 856 3.41 -17.53 31.04
C LEU A 856 4.48 -17.53 29.95
N LEU A 857 5.08 -16.38 29.73
CA LEU A 857 6.23 -16.22 28.85
C LEU A 857 7.49 -16.14 29.73
N SER A 858 8.51 -16.90 29.42
CA SER A 858 9.80 -16.80 30.07
C SER A 858 10.94 -16.96 29.08
N ALA A 859 11.94 -16.11 29.17
CA ALA A 859 13.17 -16.23 28.43
C ALA A 859 14.22 -17.01 29.26
N ASP A 860 15.17 -17.65 28.58
CA ASP A 860 16.24 -18.43 29.20
C ASP A 860 17.30 -17.56 29.91
N LYS A 861 17.37 -16.26 29.59
CA LYS A 861 18.25 -15.29 30.24
C LYS A 861 17.50 -14.00 30.58
N LYS A 862 18.00 -13.24 31.53
CA LYS A 862 17.45 -11.91 31.90
C LYS A 862 17.96 -10.77 31.03
N ARG A 863 19.07 -10.95 30.33
CA ARG A 863 19.66 -9.96 29.41
C ARG A 863 20.32 -10.67 28.23
N TYR A 864 20.25 -10.06 27.05
CA TYR A 864 20.85 -10.55 25.80
C TYR A 864 21.70 -9.46 25.19
N SER A 865 22.77 -9.86 24.52
CA SER A 865 23.58 -8.98 23.68
C SER A 865 23.09 -9.05 22.23
N ARG A 866 23.38 -8.02 21.43
CA ARG A 866 23.03 -8.00 20.01
C ARG A 866 23.66 -9.22 19.30
N GLY A 867 22.85 -10.06 18.68
CA GLY A 867 23.26 -11.29 18.01
C GLY A 867 23.09 -12.56 18.83
N ASP A 868 22.68 -12.48 20.10
CA ASP A 868 22.37 -13.66 20.90
C ASP A 868 21.09 -14.34 20.41
N ALA A 869 21.06 -15.67 20.40
CA ALA A 869 19.84 -16.42 20.20
C ALA A 869 18.98 -16.37 21.47
N VAL A 870 17.74 -15.98 21.36
CA VAL A 870 16.77 -15.90 22.47
C VAL A 870 15.90 -17.16 22.45
N LYS A 871 15.91 -17.92 23.54
CA LYS A 871 14.97 -19.04 23.74
C LYS A 871 13.84 -18.58 24.63
N VAL A 872 12.64 -18.44 24.03
CA VAL A 872 11.42 -18.09 24.73
C VAL A 872 10.61 -19.35 25.00
N SER A 873 10.25 -19.58 26.26
CA SER A 873 9.33 -20.67 26.64
C SER A 873 7.94 -20.10 26.90
N VAL A 874 6.94 -20.68 26.28
CA VAL A 874 5.53 -20.35 26.43
C VAL A 874 4.86 -21.49 27.21
N LYS A 875 4.28 -21.21 28.38
CA LYS A 875 3.57 -22.20 29.20
C LYS A 875 2.13 -21.72 29.46
N GLY A 876 1.18 -22.50 28.99
CA GLY A 876 -0.24 -22.30 29.31
C GLY A 876 -0.64 -23.05 30.57
N ARG A 877 -1.40 -22.40 31.48
CA ARG A 877 -1.98 -23.02 32.66
C ARG A 877 -3.49 -22.82 32.64
N ASN A 878 -4.25 -23.92 32.77
CA ASN A 878 -5.73 -23.93 32.76
C ASN A 878 -6.36 -23.33 31.49
N LEU A 879 -5.71 -23.46 30.32
CA LEU A 879 -6.27 -23.03 29.07
C LEU A 879 -7.42 -23.97 28.66
N ARG A 880 -8.62 -23.41 28.50
CA ARG A 880 -9.80 -24.13 27.97
C ARG A 880 -10.30 -23.35 26.73
N LEU A 881 -10.64 -24.08 25.68
CA LEU A 881 -11.21 -23.55 24.42
C LEU A 881 -10.29 -22.57 23.64
N VAL A 882 -8.99 -22.84 23.62
CA VAL A 882 -8.04 -22.06 22.82
C VAL A 882 -7.85 -22.71 21.46
N ASN A 883 -8.35 -22.08 20.39
CA ASN A 883 -8.25 -22.58 19.03
C ASN A 883 -7.00 -22.09 18.29
N ALA A 884 -6.40 -20.97 18.71
CA ALA A 884 -5.14 -20.45 18.15
C ALA A 884 -4.39 -19.59 19.17
N LEU A 885 -3.05 -19.55 19.07
CA LEU A 885 -2.16 -18.66 19.81
C LEU A 885 -1.30 -17.89 18.81
N SER A 886 -1.31 -16.56 18.89
CA SER A 886 -0.46 -15.69 18.08
C SER A 886 0.52 -14.95 18.98
N PHE A 887 1.79 -14.82 18.54
CA PHE A 887 2.83 -14.09 19.26
C PHE A 887 3.47 -13.05 18.36
N ALA A 888 3.62 -11.82 18.84
CA ALA A 888 4.52 -10.84 18.29
C ALA A 888 5.74 -10.72 19.20
N LEU A 889 6.93 -10.80 18.63
CA LEU A 889 8.16 -10.44 19.31
C LEU A 889 8.48 -8.98 18.94
N PRO A 890 8.82 -8.13 19.93
CA PRO A 890 9.15 -6.73 19.67
C PRO A 890 10.45 -6.58 18.90
#